data_2c75047e86138126ea9d25bb785de048
#
_entry.id   2c75047e86138126ea9d25bb785de048
#
_cell.length_a   1.000
_cell.length_b   1.000
_cell.length_c   1.000
_cell.angle_alpha   90.00
_cell.angle_beta   90.00
_cell.angle_gamma   90.00
#
_symmetry.space_group_name_H-M   'P 1'
#
loop_
_entity.id
_entity.type
_entity.pdbx_description
1 polymer ?
#
loop_
_entity_poly.entity_id
_entity_poly.type
_entity_poly.pdbx_seq_one_letter_code
_entity_poly.pdbx_strand_id
1 'polypeptide(L)'
;MVKRVYAFGEGTKEMKALLGGKGANLSEMTNLGLNVPPGFTITTDTCNEFFKAGGEFPDGLWEEIMEHVRKLEAKTGKRFSDSVNPLLVSVRSGAPISMPGMMDTVLNIGLNGSVAASLIRLTGNDRFVYDAYRRLITMFGNVVMGAERNKFDAILEAEKEKKGVKEDTDVSVEGLMKVVEGMKKVYQEEVGSAFPTEPLEQLKLAIAAVFNSWNIPRAITYRKIEGIPDDMGTACNVQTMVFGNMGQDSGSGVFFTRNPADGKGLYGELLFNAQGEDVVAGIRTPKHMEDLRKESPEIYRELEGISGKLEAHYKDMQDVEFTIEKGQFYVLQTRTGKRTARAAIKIAVDMTKEGLITKEEALMRLTPDQVDQLLHPQFDPKAKEEAEAKGDLLAVGLNASPGAATGRAIFDANTAEERGKEGESVILVRPETTPDDVNGMIVSKGFLTQHGGGTSHAAVVARGWGKPCVAGCEDIRIDLQQRKFTVKGVEIKEGDYISIDGTTGEVYAGAIATMDPNIEEEVELQAALSWADEVRRLGVWTNADNPEDASKARSFGAQGIGLCRTEHMFFDQEGEEVSRRELVVKMILMSEEAAPMLRRLEQLEERLMANPDDERLREESEGLLMSVKDSQAVEDYRESLNGLLPFQRKDFEGIFKAMDGCPVIIRLIDPPMHEFLPPREELIQEVSELRIKAPGSEELEEKEKILKVVESMWETNPMLGLRGCRAGLMYPGLTEMQVRAVFEAACNMAKEGVDVHPEVMIPLTSHVNELYAERVKLEKVGKAVMEEKGVSLDYKFGTMIEIPRAALTADEMARYSDFFSFGTNDLTQMTYGISRDDAEGKFLLNFVDRGLLPANPFQKLDWIGVGQLMRTCVEKARRTKPTIEIGICGEHGGDPSSIEFCHIIGLNYVSCSPYRIPIARLAAAQAKLKHGDD
;
A
#
# COMPACT_ATOMS: atom_id res chain seq x y z
N MET A 1 -45.06 -13.90 -6.78
CA MET A 1 -43.90 -14.32 -7.56
C MET A 1 -42.82 -13.25 -7.36
N VAL A 2 -41.57 -13.66 -7.16
CA VAL A 2 -40.46 -12.74 -7.09
C VAL A 2 -40.25 -12.14 -8.50
N LYS A 3 -40.12 -10.83 -8.61
CA LYS A 3 -39.88 -10.13 -9.88
C LYS A 3 -38.48 -10.45 -10.36
N ARG A 4 -38.33 -11.02 -11.56
CA ARG A 4 -37.06 -11.44 -12.15
C ARG A 4 -36.53 -10.48 -13.22
N VAL A 5 -37.41 -9.68 -13.84
CA VAL A 5 -37.06 -8.77 -14.92
C VAL A 5 -37.48 -7.35 -14.59
N TYR A 6 -36.57 -6.39 -14.78
CA TYR A 6 -36.77 -4.97 -14.48
C TYR A 6 -36.50 -4.14 -15.74
N ALA A 7 -37.46 -3.31 -16.17
CA ALA A 7 -37.16 -2.30 -17.20
C ALA A 7 -36.21 -1.23 -16.67
N PHE A 8 -35.36 -0.65 -17.54
CA PHE A 8 -34.54 0.50 -17.14
C PHE A 8 -35.46 1.63 -16.66
N GLY A 9 -35.16 2.18 -15.50
CA GLY A 9 -35.99 3.16 -14.78
C GLY A 9 -36.87 2.54 -13.69
N GLU A 10 -37.00 1.21 -13.58
CA GLU A 10 -37.64 0.53 -12.44
C GLU A 10 -36.67 0.19 -11.30
N GLY A 11 -35.38 0.27 -11.55
CA GLY A 11 -34.31 0.05 -10.56
C GLY A 11 -33.61 1.35 -10.16
N THR A 12 -32.73 1.24 -9.16
CA THR A 12 -31.85 2.31 -8.67
C THR A 12 -30.44 1.80 -8.47
N LYS A 13 -29.47 2.71 -8.26
CA LYS A 13 -28.06 2.34 -8.02
C LYS A 13 -27.86 1.48 -6.76
N GLU A 14 -28.74 1.56 -5.77
CA GLU A 14 -28.71 0.76 -4.55
C GLU A 14 -29.04 -0.71 -4.81
N MET A 15 -29.73 -1.02 -5.92
CA MET A 15 -30.10 -2.38 -6.30
C MET A 15 -28.96 -3.13 -7.03
N LYS A 16 -27.71 -2.71 -6.82
CA LYS A 16 -26.52 -3.28 -7.48
C LYS A 16 -26.36 -4.78 -7.24
N ALA A 17 -26.71 -5.28 -6.07
CA ALA A 17 -26.66 -6.71 -5.77
C ALA A 17 -27.63 -7.52 -6.67
N LEU A 18 -28.82 -7.00 -6.96
CA LEU A 18 -29.86 -7.65 -7.72
C LEU A 18 -29.75 -7.42 -9.23
N LEU A 19 -29.47 -6.18 -9.65
CA LEU A 19 -29.43 -5.80 -11.07
C LEU A 19 -28.02 -5.85 -11.67
N GLY A 20 -27.03 -6.18 -10.86
CA GLY A 20 -25.63 -6.03 -11.22
C GLY A 20 -25.20 -4.56 -11.36
N GLY A 21 -23.92 -4.29 -11.40
CA GLY A 21 -23.40 -2.92 -11.51
C GLY A 21 -23.88 -2.20 -12.78
N LYS A 22 -23.88 -2.90 -13.92
CA LYS A 22 -24.32 -2.33 -15.20
C LYS A 22 -25.81 -2.05 -15.24
N GLY A 23 -26.66 -3.00 -14.82
CA GLY A 23 -28.12 -2.84 -14.84
C GLY A 23 -28.60 -1.75 -13.87
N ALA A 24 -28.02 -1.68 -12.68
CA ALA A 24 -28.31 -0.64 -11.70
C ALA A 24 -27.97 0.76 -12.25
N ASN A 25 -26.78 0.93 -12.85
CA ASN A 25 -26.37 2.21 -13.43
C ASN A 25 -27.19 2.59 -14.67
N LEU A 26 -27.59 1.64 -15.53
CA LEU A 26 -28.49 1.91 -16.66
C LEU A 26 -29.86 2.41 -16.19
N SER A 27 -30.37 1.81 -15.11
CA SER A 27 -31.62 2.26 -14.48
C SER A 27 -31.46 3.66 -13.90
N GLU A 28 -30.39 3.91 -13.17
CA GLU A 28 -30.12 5.22 -12.55
C GLU A 28 -29.96 6.32 -13.59
N MET A 29 -29.17 6.10 -14.64
CA MET A 29 -29.01 7.06 -15.73
C MET A 29 -30.33 7.37 -16.46
N THR A 30 -31.19 6.34 -16.62
CA THR A 30 -32.52 6.53 -17.19
C THR A 30 -33.38 7.42 -16.29
N ASN A 31 -33.33 7.22 -14.97
CA ASN A 31 -34.05 8.03 -13.99
C ASN A 31 -33.54 9.49 -13.92
N LEU A 32 -32.24 9.72 -14.19
CA LEU A 32 -31.62 11.04 -14.31
C LEU A 32 -32.03 11.77 -15.61
N GLY A 33 -32.80 11.13 -16.48
CA GLY A 33 -33.23 11.71 -17.75
C GLY A 33 -32.10 11.80 -18.78
N LEU A 34 -31.07 11.00 -18.66
CA LEU A 34 -30.06 10.83 -19.71
C LEU A 34 -30.63 9.95 -20.83
N ASN A 35 -30.19 10.21 -22.06
CA ASN A 35 -30.64 9.47 -23.23
C ASN A 35 -29.96 8.07 -23.25
N VAL A 36 -30.53 7.14 -22.49
CA VAL A 36 -30.11 5.74 -22.42
C VAL A 36 -30.96 4.93 -23.41
N PRO A 37 -30.37 4.12 -24.31
CA PRO A 37 -31.14 3.22 -25.16
C PRO A 37 -32.03 2.31 -24.29
N PRO A 38 -33.33 2.23 -24.55
CA PRO A 38 -34.27 1.46 -23.72
C PRO A 38 -33.87 -0.01 -23.62
N GLY A 39 -34.17 -0.63 -22.49
CA GLY A 39 -33.89 -2.03 -22.23
C GLY A 39 -34.49 -2.51 -20.92
N PHE A 40 -34.07 -3.71 -20.54
CA PHE A 40 -34.39 -4.35 -19.27
C PHE A 40 -33.25 -5.23 -18.74
N THR A 41 -33.27 -5.48 -17.46
CA THR A 41 -32.27 -6.31 -16.75
C THR A 41 -32.95 -7.55 -16.18
N ILE A 42 -32.38 -8.73 -16.43
CA ILE A 42 -32.72 -9.99 -15.78
C ILE A 42 -31.75 -10.14 -14.61
N THR A 43 -32.28 -10.43 -13.41
CA THR A 43 -31.54 -10.31 -12.14
C THR A 43 -30.46 -11.37 -11.94
N THR A 44 -29.54 -11.09 -11.01
CA THR A 44 -28.50 -12.03 -10.55
C THR A 44 -29.10 -13.27 -9.92
N ASP A 45 -30.19 -13.12 -9.15
CA ASP A 45 -30.90 -14.25 -8.54
C ASP A 45 -31.43 -15.21 -9.59
N THR A 46 -31.92 -14.68 -10.73
CA THR A 46 -32.40 -15.49 -11.86
C THR A 46 -31.25 -16.29 -12.49
N CYS A 47 -30.03 -15.75 -12.54
CA CYS A 47 -28.86 -16.52 -12.97
C CYS A 47 -28.60 -17.71 -12.03
N ASN A 48 -28.69 -17.50 -10.73
CA ASN A 48 -28.54 -18.58 -9.77
C ASN A 48 -29.69 -19.63 -9.86
N GLU A 49 -30.92 -19.19 -10.13
CA GLU A 49 -32.07 -20.09 -10.40
C GLU A 49 -31.82 -20.93 -11.68
N PHE A 50 -31.29 -20.31 -12.74
CA PHE A 50 -30.93 -20.98 -13.98
C PHE A 50 -29.92 -22.11 -13.76
N PHE A 51 -28.87 -21.89 -12.97
CA PHE A 51 -27.92 -22.95 -12.64
C PHE A 51 -28.51 -24.03 -11.75
N LYS A 52 -29.37 -23.66 -10.79
CA LYS A 52 -30.11 -24.67 -9.97
C LYS A 52 -31.06 -25.52 -10.80
N ALA A 53 -31.59 -24.99 -11.92
CA ALA A 53 -32.43 -25.72 -12.86
C ALA A 53 -31.63 -26.54 -13.92
N GLY A 54 -30.29 -26.67 -13.71
CA GLY A 54 -29.45 -27.47 -14.61
C GLY A 54 -29.11 -26.77 -15.93
N GLY A 55 -29.18 -25.43 -15.99
CA GLY A 55 -28.92 -24.63 -17.20
C GLY A 55 -30.17 -24.41 -18.07
N GLU A 56 -31.37 -24.69 -17.51
CA GLU A 56 -32.63 -24.40 -18.14
C GLU A 56 -33.29 -23.15 -17.55
N PHE A 57 -34.11 -22.47 -18.38
CA PHE A 57 -34.85 -21.30 -17.90
C PHE A 57 -35.90 -21.71 -16.85
N PRO A 58 -35.89 -21.06 -15.67
CA PRO A 58 -36.95 -21.32 -14.69
C PRO A 58 -38.34 -21.06 -15.25
N ASP A 59 -39.35 -21.83 -14.75
CA ASP A 59 -40.74 -21.71 -15.19
C ASP A 59 -41.24 -20.27 -15.13
N GLY A 60 -41.86 -19.79 -16.20
CA GLY A 60 -42.42 -18.46 -16.32
C GLY A 60 -41.41 -17.33 -16.64
N LEU A 61 -40.11 -17.63 -16.65
CA LEU A 61 -39.09 -16.60 -16.95
C LEU A 61 -39.20 -16.12 -18.42
N TRP A 62 -39.40 -17.04 -19.36
CA TRP A 62 -39.47 -16.66 -20.76
C TRP A 62 -40.68 -15.77 -21.04
N GLU A 63 -41.83 -16.04 -20.44
CA GLU A 63 -43.03 -15.22 -20.52
C GLU A 63 -42.82 -13.80 -19.99
N GLU A 64 -42.09 -13.69 -18.86
CA GLU A 64 -41.74 -12.40 -18.26
C GLU A 64 -40.75 -11.62 -19.16
N ILE A 65 -39.75 -12.28 -19.75
CA ILE A 65 -38.89 -11.67 -20.77
C ILE A 65 -39.68 -11.16 -21.97
N MET A 66 -40.59 -11.96 -22.49
CA MET A 66 -41.42 -11.61 -23.64
C MET A 66 -42.38 -10.45 -23.36
N GLU A 67 -42.85 -10.31 -22.13
CA GLU A 67 -43.59 -9.12 -21.70
C GLU A 67 -42.72 -7.85 -21.79
N HIS A 68 -41.47 -7.94 -21.33
CA HIS A 68 -40.54 -6.80 -21.40
C HIS A 68 -40.08 -6.50 -22.83
N VAL A 69 -39.93 -7.49 -23.69
CA VAL A 69 -39.71 -7.30 -25.12
C VAL A 69 -40.86 -6.50 -25.73
N ARG A 70 -42.12 -6.84 -25.42
CA ARG A 70 -43.29 -6.09 -25.94
C ARG A 70 -43.33 -4.62 -25.40
N LYS A 71 -42.95 -4.43 -24.13
CA LYS A 71 -42.79 -3.07 -23.56
C LYS A 71 -41.70 -2.29 -24.29
N LEU A 72 -40.60 -2.94 -24.64
CA LEU A 72 -39.49 -2.34 -25.38
C LEU A 72 -39.94 -1.97 -26.82
N GLU A 73 -40.67 -2.83 -27.49
CA GLU A 73 -41.26 -2.57 -28.81
C GLU A 73 -42.19 -1.34 -28.77
N ALA A 74 -43.07 -1.29 -27.78
CA ALA A 74 -44.00 -0.17 -27.60
C ALA A 74 -43.26 1.16 -27.34
N LYS A 75 -42.16 1.14 -26.56
CA LYS A 75 -41.35 2.32 -26.23
C LYS A 75 -40.53 2.82 -27.42
N THR A 76 -40.00 1.92 -28.25
CA THR A 76 -39.12 2.27 -29.37
C THR A 76 -39.86 2.49 -30.69
N GLY A 77 -41.11 1.99 -30.80
CA GLY A 77 -41.85 1.93 -32.06
C GLY A 77 -41.26 0.94 -33.08
N LYS A 78 -40.29 0.15 -32.71
CA LYS A 78 -39.65 -0.92 -33.48
C LYS A 78 -40.19 -2.25 -33.03
N ARG A 79 -40.14 -3.29 -33.88
CA ARG A 79 -40.59 -4.65 -33.53
C ARG A 79 -39.51 -5.69 -33.71
N PHE A 80 -39.40 -6.60 -32.77
CA PHE A 80 -38.51 -7.75 -32.86
C PHE A 80 -39.02 -8.71 -33.94
N SER A 81 -38.13 -9.16 -34.82
CA SER A 81 -38.50 -9.99 -36.00
C SER A 81 -39.31 -9.25 -37.12
N ASP A 82 -39.44 -7.92 -37.08
CA ASP A 82 -40.21 -7.22 -38.09
C ASP A 82 -39.39 -7.00 -39.41
N SER A 83 -40.01 -7.16 -40.50
CA SER A 83 -39.44 -6.91 -41.82
C SER A 83 -39.63 -5.45 -42.32
N VAL A 84 -40.23 -4.56 -41.53
CA VAL A 84 -40.45 -3.15 -41.88
C VAL A 84 -39.66 -2.20 -41.00
N ASN A 85 -39.75 -2.32 -39.68
CA ASN A 85 -39.02 -1.47 -38.73
C ASN A 85 -38.44 -2.35 -37.59
N PRO A 86 -37.35 -3.09 -37.85
CA PRO A 86 -36.85 -4.10 -36.97
C PRO A 86 -36.19 -3.51 -35.70
N LEU A 87 -36.46 -4.17 -34.56
CA LEU A 87 -35.77 -3.95 -33.31
C LEU A 87 -34.54 -4.89 -33.24
N LEU A 88 -33.37 -4.36 -33.04
CA LEU A 88 -32.18 -5.13 -32.68
C LEU A 88 -31.78 -4.82 -31.26
N VAL A 89 -31.24 -5.83 -30.53
CA VAL A 89 -30.80 -5.69 -29.15
C VAL A 89 -29.39 -6.23 -28.93
N SER A 90 -28.75 -5.74 -27.92
CA SER A 90 -27.55 -6.34 -27.32
C SER A 90 -27.94 -7.12 -26.06
N VAL A 91 -27.21 -8.18 -25.76
CA VAL A 91 -27.32 -8.97 -24.54
C VAL A 91 -25.97 -8.95 -23.83
N ARG A 92 -25.95 -8.33 -22.64
CA ARG A 92 -24.70 -7.96 -21.96
C ARG A 92 -24.71 -8.45 -20.52
N SER A 93 -23.62 -9.06 -20.07
CA SER A 93 -23.41 -9.43 -18.64
C SER A 93 -23.26 -8.21 -17.75
N GLY A 94 -23.60 -8.36 -16.47
CA GLY A 94 -23.51 -7.28 -15.49
C GLY A 94 -23.44 -7.81 -14.06
N ALA A 95 -22.28 -8.30 -13.62
CA ALA A 95 -22.11 -8.73 -12.21
C ALA A 95 -22.14 -7.52 -11.25
N PRO A 96 -22.46 -7.72 -9.96
CA PRO A 96 -22.40 -6.69 -8.93
C PRO A 96 -21.00 -6.07 -8.80
N ILE A 97 -19.94 -6.88 -8.96
CA ILE A 97 -18.55 -6.46 -8.97
C ILE A 97 -18.05 -6.45 -10.42
N SER A 98 -17.31 -5.41 -10.79
CA SER A 98 -16.74 -5.30 -12.14
C SER A 98 -15.68 -6.35 -12.37
N MET A 99 -15.84 -7.13 -13.45
CA MET A 99 -14.92 -8.20 -13.89
C MET A 99 -14.52 -7.94 -15.35
N PRO A 100 -13.58 -7.02 -15.61
CA PRO A 100 -13.24 -6.58 -16.98
C PRO A 100 -12.76 -7.74 -17.85
N GLY A 101 -13.34 -7.92 -19.04
CA GLY A 101 -12.95 -8.96 -20.00
C GLY A 101 -13.28 -10.40 -19.59
N MET A 102 -13.86 -10.62 -18.41
CA MET A 102 -14.13 -11.98 -17.90
C MET A 102 -15.44 -12.57 -18.38
N MET A 103 -16.43 -11.72 -18.70
CA MET A 103 -17.78 -12.15 -19.09
C MET A 103 -18.17 -11.60 -20.45
N ASP A 104 -19.16 -12.24 -21.09
CA ASP A 104 -19.45 -12.08 -22.48
C ASP A 104 -20.55 -11.05 -22.80
N THR A 105 -20.55 -10.56 -24.03
CA THR A 105 -21.54 -9.64 -24.64
C THR A 105 -21.85 -10.16 -26.03
N VAL A 106 -23.13 -10.09 -26.44
CA VAL A 106 -23.56 -10.42 -27.81
C VAL A 106 -24.33 -9.23 -28.37
N LEU A 107 -23.89 -8.70 -29.51
CA LEU A 107 -24.50 -7.54 -30.16
C LEU A 107 -25.33 -7.98 -31.37
N ASN A 108 -26.19 -7.06 -31.84
CA ASN A 108 -26.98 -7.19 -33.07
C ASN A 108 -27.97 -8.38 -33.08
N ILE A 109 -28.40 -8.85 -31.91
CA ILE A 109 -29.41 -9.91 -31.78
C ILE A 109 -30.70 -9.47 -32.44
N GLY A 110 -31.29 -10.36 -33.26
CA GLY A 110 -32.44 -10.09 -34.10
C GLY A 110 -32.12 -9.92 -35.57
N LEU A 111 -30.82 -9.83 -35.93
CA LEU A 111 -30.42 -9.65 -37.34
C LEU A 111 -30.43 -11.02 -38.06
N ASN A 112 -31.15 -11.05 -39.18
CA ASN A 112 -31.21 -12.18 -40.14
C ASN A 112 -31.31 -11.63 -41.57
N GLY A 113 -31.44 -12.49 -42.56
CA GLY A 113 -31.50 -12.05 -43.95
C GLY A 113 -32.69 -11.11 -44.28
N SER A 114 -33.87 -11.33 -43.71
CA SER A 114 -35.06 -10.46 -43.91
C SER A 114 -34.95 -9.13 -43.22
N VAL A 115 -34.42 -9.14 -42.01
CA VAL A 115 -34.14 -7.94 -41.19
C VAL A 115 -33.03 -7.12 -41.85
N ALA A 116 -31.96 -7.76 -42.37
CA ALA A 116 -30.92 -7.07 -43.14
C ALA A 116 -31.46 -6.32 -44.34
N ALA A 117 -32.30 -6.96 -45.16
CA ALA A 117 -32.96 -6.30 -46.28
C ALA A 117 -33.83 -5.10 -45.89
N SER A 118 -34.44 -5.16 -44.70
CA SER A 118 -35.24 -4.05 -44.17
C SER A 118 -34.37 -2.88 -43.67
N LEU A 119 -33.28 -3.19 -42.97
CA LEU A 119 -32.33 -2.18 -42.51
C LEU A 119 -31.65 -1.47 -43.67
N ILE A 120 -31.31 -2.18 -44.73
CA ILE A 120 -30.81 -1.59 -46.00
C ILE A 120 -31.79 -0.57 -46.55
N ARG A 121 -33.08 -0.93 -46.63
CA ARG A 121 -34.13 0.02 -47.12
C ARG A 121 -34.29 1.25 -46.22
N LEU A 122 -34.17 1.05 -44.89
CA LEU A 122 -34.34 2.14 -43.90
C LEU A 122 -33.13 3.07 -43.83
N THR A 123 -31.94 2.53 -43.97
CA THR A 123 -30.68 3.28 -43.75
C THR A 123 -30.05 3.76 -45.07
N GLY A 124 -30.35 3.11 -46.19
CA GLY A 124 -29.64 3.33 -47.45
C GLY A 124 -28.19 2.96 -47.42
N ASN A 125 -27.74 2.13 -46.42
CA ASN A 125 -26.35 1.83 -46.21
C ASN A 125 -26.14 0.29 -46.08
N ASP A 126 -25.95 -0.34 -47.22
CA ASP A 126 -25.76 -1.78 -47.34
C ASP A 126 -24.51 -2.24 -46.59
N ARG A 127 -23.44 -1.42 -46.66
CA ARG A 127 -22.18 -1.75 -46.03
C ARG A 127 -22.31 -1.89 -44.52
N PHE A 128 -22.97 -0.91 -43.90
CA PHE A 128 -23.26 -0.95 -42.46
C PHE A 128 -23.99 -2.23 -42.03
N VAL A 129 -25.03 -2.61 -42.79
CA VAL A 129 -25.86 -3.78 -42.46
C VAL A 129 -25.09 -5.09 -42.58
N TYR A 130 -24.29 -5.26 -43.63
CA TYR A 130 -23.46 -6.47 -43.75
C TYR A 130 -22.29 -6.52 -42.76
N ASP A 131 -21.75 -5.37 -42.38
CA ASP A 131 -20.76 -5.30 -41.30
C ASP A 131 -21.37 -5.70 -39.95
N ALA A 132 -22.56 -5.19 -39.60
CA ALA A 132 -23.28 -5.62 -38.41
C ALA A 132 -23.62 -7.12 -38.41
N TYR A 133 -23.96 -7.66 -39.59
CA TYR A 133 -24.31 -9.07 -39.72
C TYR A 133 -23.09 -10.01 -39.53
N ARG A 134 -21.93 -9.70 -40.14
CA ARG A 134 -20.72 -10.50 -39.89
C ARG A 134 -20.34 -10.48 -38.42
N ARG A 135 -20.43 -9.32 -37.77
CA ARG A 135 -20.13 -9.17 -36.33
C ARG A 135 -21.05 -10.05 -35.47
N LEU A 136 -22.35 -10.08 -35.77
CA LEU A 136 -23.28 -10.98 -35.10
C LEU A 136 -22.87 -12.43 -35.26
N ILE A 137 -22.58 -12.91 -36.52
CA ILE A 137 -22.22 -14.30 -36.78
C ILE A 137 -20.95 -14.70 -36.03
N THR A 138 -19.93 -13.84 -36.02
CA THR A 138 -18.67 -14.10 -35.32
C THR A 138 -18.91 -14.16 -33.79
N MET A 139 -19.60 -13.19 -33.19
CA MET A 139 -19.88 -13.17 -31.75
C MET A 139 -20.78 -14.33 -31.34
N PHE A 140 -21.82 -14.59 -32.10
CA PHE A 140 -22.75 -15.67 -31.79
C PHE A 140 -22.08 -17.03 -31.89
N GLY A 141 -21.28 -17.24 -32.93
CA GLY A 141 -20.50 -18.47 -33.10
C GLY A 141 -19.51 -18.71 -31.98
N ASN A 142 -18.76 -17.68 -31.61
CA ASN A 142 -17.74 -17.79 -30.58
C ASN A 142 -18.35 -17.77 -29.15
N VAL A 143 -19.13 -16.76 -28.81
CA VAL A 143 -19.62 -16.56 -27.43
C VAL A 143 -20.76 -17.50 -27.07
N VAL A 144 -21.73 -17.67 -27.99
CA VAL A 144 -22.95 -18.46 -27.71
C VAL A 144 -22.71 -19.95 -27.93
N MET A 145 -22.00 -20.27 -29.00
CA MET A 145 -21.83 -21.67 -29.43
C MET A 145 -20.46 -22.26 -29.13
N GLY A 146 -19.49 -21.46 -28.67
CA GLY A 146 -18.15 -21.92 -28.29
C GLY A 146 -17.21 -22.24 -29.48
N ALA A 147 -17.54 -21.82 -30.69
CA ALA A 147 -16.70 -22.00 -31.87
C ALA A 147 -15.41 -21.15 -31.84
N GLU A 148 -14.37 -21.58 -32.48
CA GLU A 148 -13.09 -20.87 -32.52
C GLU A 148 -13.17 -19.56 -33.30
N ARG A 149 -12.94 -18.42 -32.65
CA ARG A 149 -13.01 -17.07 -33.22
C ARG A 149 -12.10 -16.90 -34.46
N ASN A 150 -10.87 -17.41 -34.38
CA ASN A 150 -9.87 -17.29 -35.45
C ASN A 150 -10.36 -17.82 -36.83
N LYS A 151 -11.27 -18.81 -36.84
CA LYS A 151 -11.84 -19.35 -38.07
C LYS A 151 -12.77 -18.37 -38.75
N PHE A 152 -13.49 -17.56 -38.01
CA PHE A 152 -14.34 -16.48 -38.54
C PHE A 152 -13.48 -15.31 -39.01
N ASP A 153 -12.52 -14.91 -38.21
CA ASP A 153 -11.63 -13.77 -38.51
C ASP A 153 -10.83 -14.07 -39.81
N ALA A 154 -10.39 -15.32 -40.04
CA ALA A 154 -9.69 -15.73 -41.24
C ALA A 154 -10.50 -15.49 -42.55
N ILE A 155 -11.84 -15.57 -42.50
CA ILE A 155 -12.68 -15.30 -43.69
C ILE A 155 -12.64 -13.79 -44.05
N LEU A 156 -12.65 -12.91 -43.07
CA LEU A 156 -12.54 -11.48 -43.30
C LEU A 156 -11.14 -11.09 -43.82
N GLU A 157 -10.10 -11.62 -43.18
CA GLU A 157 -8.71 -11.36 -43.58
C GLU A 157 -8.42 -11.85 -45.01
N ALA A 158 -8.90 -13.04 -45.39
CA ALA A 158 -8.76 -13.54 -46.76
C ALA A 158 -9.44 -12.62 -47.79
N GLU A 159 -10.59 -12.01 -47.50
CA GLU A 159 -11.23 -11.06 -48.42
C GLU A 159 -10.50 -9.70 -48.45
N LYS A 160 -9.93 -9.26 -47.35
CA LYS A 160 -9.04 -8.07 -47.23
C LYS A 160 -7.79 -8.25 -48.11
N GLU A 161 -7.09 -9.36 -47.95
CA GLU A 161 -5.89 -9.70 -48.73
C GLU A 161 -6.20 -9.75 -50.25
N LYS A 162 -7.30 -10.42 -50.61
CA LYS A 162 -7.73 -10.54 -52.00
C LYS A 162 -8.03 -9.19 -52.66
N LYS A 163 -8.49 -8.21 -51.87
CA LYS A 163 -8.82 -6.84 -52.32
C LYS A 163 -7.66 -5.87 -52.18
N GLY A 164 -6.58 -6.26 -51.46
CA GLY A 164 -5.45 -5.39 -51.15
C GLY A 164 -5.78 -4.23 -50.21
N VAL A 165 -6.79 -4.40 -49.34
CA VAL A 165 -7.20 -3.42 -48.35
C VAL A 165 -6.74 -3.80 -46.94
N LYS A 166 -6.47 -2.83 -46.08
CA LYS A 166 -5.99 -3.07 -44.72
C LYS A 166 -7.09 -2.97 -43.69
N GLU A 167 -7.94 -1.95 -43.81
CA GLU A 167 -8.99 -1.67 -42.86
C GLU A 167 -10.29 -2.40 -43.19
N ASP A 168 -11.02 -2.81 -42.14
CA ASP A 168 -12.36 -3.40 -42.30
C ASP A 168 -13.33 -2.45 -43.01
N THR A 169 -13.14 -1.14 -42.81
CA THR A 169 -13.93 -0.06 -43.40
C THR A 169 -13.76 0.03 -44.91
N ASP A 170 -12.69 -0.51 -45.49
CA ASP A 170 -12.38 -0.46 -46.91
C ASP A 170 -12.94 -1.66 -47.69
N VAL A 171 -13.47 -2.66 -46.96
CA VAL A 171 -14.08 -3.81 -47.60
C VAL A 171 -15.39 -3.40 -48.25
N SER A 172 -15.53 -3.69 -49.55
CA SER A 172 -16.73 -3.35 -50.33
C SER A 172 -17.96 -4.13 -49.86
N VAL A 173 -19.15 -3.67 -50.28
CA VAL A 173 -20.42 -4.33 -49.97
C VAL A 173 -20.42 -5.77 -50.50
N GLU A 174 -19.97 -6.00 -51.72
CA GLU A 174 -19.89 -7.32 -52.30
C GLU A 174 -18.87 -8.23 -51.58
N GLY A 175 -17.80 -7.63 -51.04
CA GLY A 175 -16.83 -8.31 -50.17
C GLY A 175 -17.47 -8.77 -48.87
N LEU A 176 -18.16 -7.86 -48.18
CA LEU A 176 -18.85 -8.16 -46.90
C LEU A 176 -19.98 -9.22 -47.11
N MET A 177 -20.71 -9.18 -48.21
CA MET A 177 -21.69 -10.24 -48.53
C MET A 177 -21.04 -11.62 -48.60
N LYS A 178 -19.87 -11.70 -49.25
CA LYS A 178 -19.10 -12.99 -49.34
C LYS A 178 -18.59 -13.42 -47.98
N VAL A 179 -18.10 -12.46 -47.16
CA VAL A 179 -17.66 -12.71 -45.78
C VAL A 179 -18.81 -13.28 -44.95
N VAL A 180 -20.00 -12.67 -44.96
CA VAL A 180 -21.18 -13.16 -44.26
C VAL A 180 -21.54 -14.60 -44.67
N GLU A 181 -21.56 -14.90 -45.98
CA GLU A 181 -21.84 -16.28 -46.46
C GLU A 181 -20.72 -17.26 -46.12
N GLY A 182 -19.46 -16.84 -46.16
CA GLY A 182 -18.32 -17.62 -45.68
C GLY A 182 -18.39 -17.96 -44.19
N MET A 183 -18.72 -16.95 -43.39
CA MET A 183 -18.86 -17.12 -41.93
C MET A 183 -20.05 -18.02 -41.55
N LYS A 184 -21.15 -18.00 -42.30
CA LYS A 184 -22.27 -18.94 -42.08
C LYS A 184 -21.86 -20.38 -42.34
N LYS A 185 -20.98 -20.63 -43.32
CA LYS A 185 -20.43 -21.97 -43.62
C LYS A 185 -19.53 -22.41 -42.46
N VAL A 186 -18.61 -21.56 -42.03
CA VAL A 186 -17.75 -21.84 -40.87
C VAL A 186 -18.62 -22.14 -39.63
N TYR A 187 -19.66 -21.35 -39.39
CA TYR A 187 -20.60 -21.62 -38.29
C TYR A 187 -21.22 -23.02 -38.41
N GLN A 188 -21.71 -23.39 -39.61
CA GLN A 188 -22.32 -24.70 -39.82
C GLN A 188 -21.31 -25.86 -39.66
N GLU A 189 -20.07 -25.65 -40.05
CA GLU A 189 -19.00 -26.66 -39.91
C GLU A 189 -18.58 -26.84 -38.44
N GLU A 190 -18.46 -25.74 -37.69
CA GLU A 190 -18.02 -25.77 -36.28
C GLU A 190 -19.13 -26.17 -35.28
N VAL A 191 -20.34 -25.72 -35.54
CA VAL A 191 -21.49 -25.93 -34.63
C VAL A 191 -22.32 -27.16 -35.00
N GLY A 192 -22.25 -27.60 -36.25
CA GLY A 192 -23.02 -28.75 -36.77
C GLY A 192 -24.45 -28.40 -37.16
N SER A 193 -24.88 -27.12 -37.09
CA SER A 193 -26.22 -26.64 -37.47
C SER A 193 -26.11 -25.32 -38.22
N ALA A 194 -27.18 -24.97 -38.98
CA ALA A 194 -27.22 -23.67 -39.63
C ALA A 194 -27.33 -22.53 -38.64
N PHE A 195 -26.83 -21.35 -39.02
CA PHE A 195 -26.95 -20.12 -38.18
C PHE A 195 -28.45 -19.81 -37.93
N PRO A 196 -28.85 -19.59 -36.66
CA PRO A 196 -30.28 -19.41 -36.30
C PRO A 196 -30.83 -18.11 -36.94
N THR A 197 -31.90 -18.29 -37.72
CA THR A 197 -32.58 -17.19 -38.41
C THR A 197 -33.77 -16.61 -37.66
N GLU A 198 -34.21 -17.29 -36.59
CA GLU A 198 -35.32 -16.83 -35.75
C GLU A 198 -34.80 -15.90 -34.64
N PRO A 199 -35.18 -14.61 -34.64
CA PRO A 199 -34.64 -13.65 -33.65
C PRO A 199 -34.90 -14.00 -32.19
N LEU A 200 -36.05 -14.60 -31.88
CA LEU A 200 -36.37 -15.04 -30.52
C LEU A 200 -35.50 -16.20 -30.04
N GLU A 201 -35.11 -17.09 -30.96
CA GLU A 201 -34.16 -18.16 -30.65
C GLU A 201 -32.75 -17.58 -30.38
N GLN A 202 -32.31 -16.64 -31.23
CA GLN A 202 -31.06 -15.92 -30.98
C GLN A 202 -31.07 -15.26 -29.58
N LEU A 203 -32.14 -14.56 -29.19
CA LEU A 203 -32.28 -13.92 -27.91
C LEU A 203 -32.18 -14.91 -26.74
N LYS A 204 -32.93 -16.04 -26.85
CA LYS A 204 -32.94 -17.07 -25.80
C LYS A 204 -31.55 -17.68 -25.58
N LEU A 205 -30.87 -18.04 -26.67
CA LEU A 205 -29.54 -18.62 -26.62
C LEU A 205 -28.50 -17.60 -26.09
N ALA A 206 -28.57 -16.33 -26.48
CA ALA A 206 -27.69 -15.28 -26.00
C ALA A 206 -27.84 -15.02 -24.49
N ILE A 207 -29.09 -15.01 -23.97
CA ILE A 207 -29.30 -14.85 -22.51
C ILE A 207 -28.69 -16.05 -21.76
N ALA A 208 -28.93 -17.29 -22.23
CA ALA A 208 -28.34 -18.48 -21.65
C ALA A 208 -26.80 -18.44 -21.66
N ALA A 209 -26.19 -17.99 -22.76
CA ALA A 209 -24.75 -17.83 -22.90
C ALA A 209 -24.18 -16.80 -21.89
N VAL A 210 -24.88 -15.66 -21.71
CA VAL A 210 -24.48 -14.66 -20.72
C VAL A 210 -24.53 -15.22 -19.31
N PHE A 211 -25.54 -15.99 -18.93
CA PHE A 211 -25.56 -16.68 -17.63
C PHE A 211 -24.41 -17.68 -17.51
N ASN A 212 -24.19 -18.51 -18.54
CA ASN A 212 -23.11 -19.49 -18.55
C ASN A 212 -21.72 -18.85 -18.44
N SER A 213 -21.54 -17.63 -18.92
CA SER A 213 -20.26 -16.91 -18.85
C SER A 213 -19.80 -16.65 -17.40
N TRP A 214 -20.67 -16.71 -16.41
CA TRP A 214 -20.31 -16.68 -15.00
C TRP A 214 -19.41 -17.86 -14.59
N ASN A 215 -19.61 -19.02 -15.17
CA ASN A 215 -18.92 -20.27 -14.80
C ASN A 215 -17.87 -20.75 -15.82
N ILE A 216 -17.42 -19.90 -16.73
CA ILE A 216 -16.26 -20.22 -17.59
C ILE A 216 -14.94 -20.16 -16.80
N PRO A 217 -13.91 -20.92 -17.19
CA PRO A 217 -12.66 -21.05 -16.41
C PRO A 217 -12.01 -19.71 -16.04
N ARG A 218 -11.92 -18.76 -16.99
CA ARG A 218 -11.33 -17.44 -16.71
C ARG A 218 -12.10 -16.64 -15.66
N ALA A 219 -13.44 -16.71 -15.66
CA ALA A 219 -14.28 -16.02 -14.68
C ALA A 219 -14.18 -16.66 -13.28
N ILE A 220 -14.10 -18.00 -13.20
CA ILE A 220 -13.87 -18.73 -11.95
C ILE A 220 -12.52 -18.38 -11.35
N THR A 221 -11.47 -18.40 -12.16
CA THR A 221 -10.10 -18.06 -11.71
C THR A 221 -10.05 -16.62 -11.18
N TYR A 222 -10.62 -15.66 -11.91
CA TYR A 222 -10.68 -14.27 -11.48
C TYR A 222 -11.41 -14.11 -10.14
N ARG A 223 -12.58 -14.76 -9.98
CA ARG A 223 -13.32 -14.70 -8.71
C ARG A 223 -12.54 -15.26 -7.53
N LYS A 224 -11.80 -16.37 -7.73
CA LYS A 224 -10.94 -16.93 -6.67
C LYS A 224 -9.82 -15.98 -6.25
N ILE A 225 -9.19 -15.31 -7.20
CA ILE A 225 -8.12 -14.34 -6.93
C ILE A 225 -8.68 -13.12 -6.17
N GLU A 226 -9.82 -12.61 -6.60
CA GLU A 226 -10.43 -11.40 -6.03
C GLU A 226 -11.34 -11.68 -4.82
N GLY A 227 -11.46 -12.93 -4.37
CA GLY A 227 -12.31 -13.32 -3.24
C GLY A 227 -13.81 -13.09 -3.46
N ILE A 228 -14.27 -13.14 -4.73
CA ILE A 228 -15.68 -12.93 -5.10
C ILE A 228 -16.46 -14.23 -4.90
N PRO A 229 -17.58 -14.22 -4.14
CA PRO A 229 -18.41 -15.41 -3.91
C PRO A 229 -18.99 -15.98 -5.22
N ASP A 230 -18.97 -17.32 -5.33
CA ASP A 230 -19.48 -18.02 -6.52
C ASP A 230 -21.01 -17.91 -6.68
N ASP A 231 -21.75 -17.72 -5.61
CA ASP A 231 -23.20 -17.57 -5.57
C ASP A 231 -23.71 -16.16 -5.82
N MET A 232 -22.81 -15.20 -6.08
CA MET A 232 -23.18 -13.81 -6.42
C MET A 232 -23.96 -13.73 -7.74
N GLY A 233 -23.61 -14.54 -8.74
CA GLY A 233 -24.22 -14.57 -10.06
C GLY A 233 -23.96 -13.32 -10.92
N THR A 234 -24.45 -13.34 -12.16
CA THR A 234 -24.43 -12.18 -13.06
C THR A 234 -25.85 -11.81 -13.50
N ALA A 235 -26.16 -10.52 -13.54
CA ALA A 235 -27.34 -10.03 -14.24
C ALA A 235 -27.13 -10.07 -15.76
N CYS A 236 -28.23 -10.12 -16.51
CA CYS A 236 -28.23 -10.06 -17.97
C CYS A 236 -29.02 -8.84 -18.44
N ASN A 237 -28.36 -7.94 -19.16
CA ASN A 237 -28.96 -6.69 -19.66
C ASN A 237 -29.30 -6.83 -21.13
N VAL A 238 -30.58 -6.71 -21.48
CA VAL A 238 -31.08 -6.67 -22.86
C VAL A 238 -31.39 -5.23 -23.20
N GLN A 239 -30.64 -4.65 -24.17
CA GLN A 239 -30.69 -3.24 -24.49
C GLN A 239 -30.83 -3.01 -25.99
N THR A 240 -31.67 -2.03 -26.38
CA THR A 240 -31.79 -1.62 -27.78
C THR A 240 -30.43 -1.23 -28.38
N MET A 241 -30.15 -1.74 -29.57
CA MET A 241 -28.95 -1.33 -30.31
C MET A 241 -29.04 0.10 -30.78
N VAL A 242 -27.96 0.84 -30.63
CA VAL A 242 -27.65 2.11 -31.30
C VAL A 242 -26.33 1.97 -32.04
N PHE A 243 -26.15 2.64 -33.15
CA PHE A 243 -25.11 2.34 -34.12
C PHE A 243 -24.20 3.53 -34.37
N GLY A 244 -22.98 3.47 -33.92
CA GLY A 244 -21.91 4.44 -34.20
C GLY A 244 -21.28 4.31 -35.60
N ASN A 245 -21.58 3.23 -36.33
CA ASN A 245 -21.03 2.94 -37.66
C ASN A 245 -22.02 3.18 -38.82
N MET A 246 -23.02 4.05 -38.63
CA MET A 246 -23.99 4.37 -39.67
C MET A 246 -23.47 5.38 -40.71
N GLY A 247 -22.45 6.16 -40.41
CA GLY A 247 -21.89 7.20 -41.28
C GLY A 247 -21.00 8.18 -40.52
N GLN A 248 -20.64 9.27 -41.16
CA GLN A 248 -19.77 10.31 -40.60
C GLN A 248 -20.40 11.17 -39.51
N ASP A 249 -21.71 11.12 -39.37
CA ASP A 249 -22.50 11.76 -38.32
C ASP A 249 -22.80 10.83 -37.14
N SER A 250 -22.14 9.67 -37.13
CA SER A 250 -22.26 8.63 -36.13
C SER A 250 -20.88 8.25 -35.61
N GLY A 251 -20.80 7.84 -34.35
CA GLY A 251 -19.54 7.46 -33.75
C GLY A 251 -19.71 6.75 -32.38
N SER A 252 -18.68 6.12 -31.87
CA SER A 252 -18.67 5.58 -30.52
C SER A 252 -17.42 6.05 -29.79
N GLY A 253 -17.53 6.24 -28.48
CA GLY A 253 -16.44 6.74 -27.68
C GLY A 253 -16.55 6.39 -26.20
N VAL A 254 -15.47 6.70 -25.51
CA VAL A 254 -15.36 6.60 -24.05
C VAL A 254 -14.83 7.93 -23.55
N PHE A 255 -15.40 8.43 -22.48
CA PHE A 255 -14.83 9.59 -21.82
C PHE A 255 -14.89 9.46 -20.30
N PHE A 256 -13.90 10.08 -19.65
CA PHE A 256 -13.87 10.31 -18.22
C PHE A 256 -14.32 11.75 -17.96
N THR A 257 -15.16 11.94 -16.95
CA THR A 257 -15.63 13.28 -16.58
C THR A 257 -14.49 14.17 -16.06
N ARG A 258 -13.41 13.57 -15.60
CA ARG A 258 -12.11 14.22 -15.28
C ARG A 258 -10.97 13.33 -15.75
N ASN A 259 -9.85 13.92 -16.14
CA ASN A 259 -8.67 13.16 -16.59
C ASN A 259 -8.19 12.20 -15.51
N PRO A 260 -8.12 10.89 -15.78
CA PRO A 260 -7.71 9.89 -14.79
C PRO A 260 -6.23 9.97 -14.40
N ALA A 261 -5.39 10.67 -15.16
CA ALA A 261 -3.97 10.84 -14.86
C ALA A 261 -3.69 12.03 -13.93
N ASP A 262 -4.33 13.19 -14.17
CA ASP A 262 -4.05 14.44 -13.45
C ASP A 262 -5.30 15.14 -12.85
N GLY A 263 -6.48 14.59 -13.01
CA GLY A 263 -7.73 15.11 -12.46
C GLY A 263 -8.33 16.32 -13.19
N LYS A 264 -7.77 16.76 -14.34
CA LYS A 264 -8.17 18.00 -15.01
C LYS A 264 -9.07 17.76 -16.22
N GLY A 265 -10.23 18.37 -16.21
CA GLY A 265 -11.11 18.46 -17.39
C GLY A 265 -11.60 17.11 -17.95
N LEU A 266 -12.41 17.17 -19.00
CA LEU A 266 -12.86 15.98 -19.73
C LEU A 266 -11.70 15.30 -20.44
N TYR A 267 -11.61 13.99 -20.33
CA TYR A 267 -10.59 13.18 -21.00
C TYR A 267 -11.26 12.00 -21.70
N GLY A 268 -10.88 11.69 -22.93
CA GLY A 268 -11.43 10.53 -23.63
C GLY A 268 -11.27 10.62 -25.13
N GLU A 269 -11.94 9.69 -25.81
CA GLU A 269 -11.76 9.43 -27.23
C GLU A 269 -13.08 9.16 -27.92
N LEU A 270 -13.22 9.65 -29.15
CA LEU A 270 -14.33 9.39 -30.06
C LEU A 270 -13.81 8.90 -31.40
N LEU A 271 -14.35 7.78 -31.87
CA LEU A 271 -14.10 7.23 -33.19
C LEU A 271 -15.37 7.36 -34.03
N PHE A 272 -15.31 8.19 -35.09
CA PHE A 272 -16.42 8.34 -36.05
C PHE A 272 -16.55 7.11 -36.95
N ASN A 273 -17.78 6.82 -37.35
CA ASN A 273 -18.15 5.64 -38.15
C ASN A 273 -17.57 4.35 -37.60
N ALA A 274 -17.78 4.08 -36.31
CA ALA A 274 -17.25 2.95 -35.56
C ALA A 274 -18.23 2.44 -34.50
N GLN A 275 -18.18 1.15 -34.18
CA GLN A 275 -18.83 0.58 -33.01
C GLN A 275 -17.91 0.66 -31.78
N GLY A 276 -18.47 0.48 -30.58
CA GLY A 276 -17.70 0.57 -29.32
C GLY A 276 -16.50 -0.40 -29.26
N GLU A 277 -16.61 -1.57 -29.89
CA GLU A 277 -15.51 -2.55 -29.97
C GLU A 277 -14.30 -2.01 -30.74
N ASP A 278 -14.52 -1.20 -31.76
CA ASP A 278 -13.47 -0.63 -32.61
C ASP A 278 -12.64 0.41 -31.82
N VAL A 279 -13.26 1.09 -30.86
CA VAL A 279 -12.58 2.03 -29.94
C VAL A 279 -11.62 1.28 -29.01
N VAL A 280 -12.06 0.15 -28.45
CA VAL A 280 -11.27 -0.65 -27.50
C VAL A 280 -10.16 -1.44 -28.23
N ALA A 281 -10.41 -1.85 -29.48
CA ALA A 281 -9.44 -2.64 -30.25
C ALA A 281 -8.21 -1.83 -30.72
N GLY A 282 -8.24 -0.50 -30.68
CA GLY A 282 -7.12 0.36 -31.06
C GLY A 282 -6.68 0.29 -32.52
N ILE A 283 -7.56 -0.23 -33.40
CA ILE A 283 -7.23 -0.46 -34.84
C ILE A 283 -7.16 0.88 -35.62
N ARG A 284 -7.88 1.88 -35.18
CA ARG A 284 -7.98 3.19 -35.83
C ARG A 284 -7.65 4.31 -34.83
N THR A 285 -7.04 5.40 -35.29
CA THR A 285 -6.70 6.55 -34.46
C THR A 285 -7.98 7.33 -34.09
N PRO A 286 -8.37 7.39 -32.81
CA PRO A 286 -9.53 8.16 -32.38
C PRO A 286 -9.22 9.66 -32.29
N LYS A 287 -10.25 10.47 -32.21
CA LYS A 287 -10.15 11.90 -31.88
C LYS A 287 -10.19 12.10 -30.37
N HIS A 288 -9.25 12.87 -29.86
CA HIS A 288 -9.20 13.24 -28.44
C HIS A 288 -10.19 14.35 -28.11
N MET A 289 -10.57 14.48 -26.83
CA MET A 289 -11.52 15.49 -26.36
C MET A 289 -11.10 16.92 -26.69
N GLU A 290 -9.80 17.23 -26.68
CA GLU A 290 -9.27 18.54 -27.05
C GLU A 290 -9.53 18.90 -28.53
N ASP A 291 -9.45 17.91 -29.42
CA ASP A 291 -9.73 18.07 -30.84
C ASP A 291 -11.24 18.26 -31.07
N LEU A 292 -12.07 17.49 -30.34
CA LEU A 292 -13.53 17.64 -30.37
C LEU A 292 -13.97 19.04 -29.93
N ARG A 293 -13.32 19.61 -28.94
CA ARG A 293 -13.61 21.00 -28.49
C ARG A 293 -13.46 22.02 -29.61
N LYS A 294 -12.48 21.80 -30.52
CA LYS A 294 -12.19 22.71 -31.64
C LYS A 294 -13.03 22.40 -32.87
N GLU A 295 -13.18 21.13 -33.23
CA GLU A 295 -13.78 20.66 -34.47
C GLU A 295 -15.27 20.42 -34.38
N SER A 296 -15.76 20.02 -33.20
CA SER A 296 -17.18 19.67 -32.95
C SER A 296 -17.64 20.20 -31.58
N PRO A 297 -17.67 21.55 -31.41
CA PRO A 297 -17.97 22.18 -30.12
C PRO A 297 -19.36 21.87 -29.57
N GLU A 298 -20.30 21.43 -30.43
CA GLU A 298 -21.64 21.01 -30.00
C GLU A 298 -21.60 19.67 -29.29
N ILE A 299 -20.87 18.69 -29.82
CA ILE A 299 -20.67 17.39 -29.20
C ILE A 299 -19.93 17.58 -27.85
N TYR A 300 -18.89 18.39 -27.82
CA TYR A 300 -18.14 18.67 -26.61
C TYR A 300 -19.02 19.28 -25.50
N ARG A 301 -19.88 20.27 -25.84
CA ARG A 301 -20.83 20.86 -24.88
C ARG A 301 -21.86 19.87 -24.34
N GLU A 302 -22.29 18.90 -25.15
CA GLU A 302 -23.21 17.86 -24.72
C GLU A 302 -22.53 16.91 -23.74
N LEU A 303 -21.25 16.53 -24.00
CA LEU A 303 -20.41 15.76 -23.09
C LEU A 303 -20.19 16.49 -21.76
N GLU A 304 -19.89 17.80 -21.77
CA GLU A 304 -19.79 18.62 -20.56
C GLU A 304 -21.12 18.63 -19.76
N GLY A 305 -22.23 18.73 -20.43
CA GLY A 305 -23.57 18.72 -19.81
C GLY A 305 -23.87 17.36 -19.14
N ILE A 306 -23.53 16.26 -19.80
CA ILE A 306 -23.68 14.91 -19.25
C ILE A 306 -22.72 14.70 -18.07
N SER A 307 -21.45 15.10 -18.22
CA SER A 307 -20.43 15.06 -17.16
C SER A 307 -20.92 15.75 -15.89
N GLY A 308 -21.37 17.01 -16.00
CA GLY A 308 -21.88 17.76 -14.84
C GLY A 308 -23.07 17.09 -14.15
N LYS A 309 -24.01 16.50 -14.90
CA LYS A 309 -25.15 15.76 -14.33
C LYS A 309 -24.70 14.50 -13.59
N LEU A 310 -23.76 13.75 -14.17
CA LEU A 310 -23.26 12.53 -13.57
C LEU A 310 -22.46 12.80 -12.30
N GLU A 311 -21.54 13.78 -12.32
CA GLU A 311 -20.76 14.17 -11.14
C GLU A 311 -21.64 14.71 -10.00
N ALA A 312 -22.61 15.55 -10.30
CA ALA A 312 -23.55 16.07 -9.32
C ALA A 312 -24.36 14.95 -8.64
N HIS A 313 -24.71 13.90 -9.39
CA HIS A 313 -25.48 12.77 -8.88
C HIS A 313 -24.64 11.73 -8.14
N TYR A 314 -23.55 11.26 -8.78
CA TYR A 314 -22.68 10.23 -8.18
C TYR A 314 -21.67 10.82 -7.18
N LYS A 315 -21.50 12.14 -7.22
CA LYS A 315 -20.55 12.90 -6.42
C LYS A 315 -19.09 12.42 -6.60
N ASP A 316 -18.80 11.77 -7.72
CA ASP A 316 -17.48 11.23 -8.06
C ASP A 316 -17.28 11.25 -9.58
N MET A 317 -16.00 11.25 -10.02
CA MET A 317 -15.70 11.16 -11.45
C MET A 317 -16.22 9.86 -12.04
N GLN A 318 -16.70 9.94 -13.28
CA GLN A 318 -17.28 8.82 -13.99
C GLN A 318 -16.50 8.50 -15.26
N ASP A 319 -16.44 7.20 -15.56
CA ASP A 319 -16.03 6.62 -16.83
C ASP A 319 -17.31 6.27 -17.60
N VAL A 320 -17.48 6.84 -18.81
CA VAL A 320 -18.72 6.83 -19.56
C VAL A 320 -18.50 6.29 -20.97
N GLU A 321 -19.23 5.23 -21.32
CA GLU A 321 -19.31 4.72 -22.68
C GLU A 321 -20.51 5.38 -23.37
N PHE A 322 -20.30 5.87 -24.60
CA PHE A 322 -21.35 6.54 -25.36
C PHE A 322 -21.33 6.20 -26.85
N THR A 323 -22.46 6.42 -27.51
CA THR A 323 -22.58 6.30 -28.97
C THR A 323 -23.38 7.49 -29.50
N ILE A 324 -22.95 8.03 -30.61
CA ILE A 324 -23.68 9.02 -31.41
C ILE A 324 -24.26 8.29 -32.61
N GLU A 325 -25.59 8.29 -32.77
CA GLU A 325 -26.28 7.75 -33.93
C GLU A 325 -26.98 8.90 -34.67
N LYS A 326 -26.55 9.21 -35.90
CA LYS A 326 -27.11 10.29 -36.72
C LYS A 326 -27.21 11.62 -35.96
N GLY A 327 -26.14 12.02 -35.29
CA GLY A 327 -26.06 13.23 -34.47
C GLY A 327 -26.77 13.16 -33.12
N GLN A 328 -27.49 12.08 -32.80
CA GLN A 328 -28.15 11.91 -31.50
C GLN A 328 -27.25 11.16 -30.53
N PHE A 329 -27.06 11.72 -29.35
CA PHE A 329 -26.18 11.18 -28.32
C PHE A 329 -26.88 10.16 -27.41
N TYR A 330 -26.22 9.04 -27.12
CA TYR A 330 -26.72 8.00 -26.23
C TYR A 330 -25.63 7.58 -25.22
N VAL A 331 -26.01 7.51 -23.95
CA VAL A 331 -25.11 6.98 -22.88
C VAL A 331 -25.38 5.48 -22.72
N LEU A 332 -24.34 4.68 -22.88
CA LEU A 332 -24.46 3.20 -22.85
C LEU A 332 -24.11 2.61 -21.49
N GLN A 333 -23.19 3.23 -20.77
CA GLN A 333 -22.71 2.76 -19.47
C GLN A 333 -22.05 3.91 -18.73
N THR A 334 -22.14 3.89 -17.39
CA THR A 334 -21.30 4.69 -16.51
C THR A 334 -20.77 3.82 -15.37
N ARG A 335 -19.58 4.16 -14.89
CA ARG A 335 -18.95 3.56 -13.71
C ARG A 335 -18.00 4.56 -13.07
N THR A 336 -17.66 4.36 -11.79
CA THR A 336 -16.61 5.16 -11.14
C THR A 336 -15.30 5.00 -11.91
N GLY A 337 -14.70 6.10 -12.30
CA GLY A 337 -13.45 6.12 -13.07
C GLY A 337 -12.25 5.63 -12.25
N LYS A 338 -11.51 4.66 -12.79
CA LYS A 338 -10.19 4.31 -12.26
C LYS A 338 -9.24 5.49 -12.52
N ARG A 339 -8.35 5.78 -11.58
CA ARG A 339 -7.51 6.97 -11.61
C ARG A 339 -6.21 6.78 -10.83
N THR A 340 -5.20 7.56 -11.15
CA THR A 340 -3.95 7.61 -10.39
C THR A 340 -4.17 8.19 -8.99
N ALA A 341 -3.22 7.95 -8.09
CA ALA A 341 -3.25 8.52 -6.74
C ALA A 341 -3.30 10.06 -6.76
N ARG A 342 -2.48 10.69 -7.60
CA ARG A 342 -2.47 12.15 -7.80
C ARG A 342 -3.82 12.68 -8.25
N ALA A 343 -4.42 12.05 -9.26
CA ALA A 343 -5.74 12.43 -9.75
C ALA A 343 -6.83 12.22 -8.68
N ALA A 344 -6.76 11.14 -7.89
CA ALA A 344 -7.73 10.88 -6.82
C ALA A 344 -7.75 11.99 -5.77
N ILE A 345 -6.58 12.40 -5.29
CA ILE A 345 -6.43 13.47 -4.30
C ILE A 345 -6.91 14.80 -4.88
N LYS A 346 -6.45 15.14 -6.10
CA LYS A 346 -6.87 16.36 -6.77
C LYS A 346 -8.37 16.44 -6.98
N ILE A 347 -8.99 15.37 -7.47
CA ILE A 347 -10.44 15.32 -7.71
C ILE A 347 -11.21 15.47 -6.40
N ALA A 348 -10.79 14.81 -5.32
CA ALA A 348 -11.44 14.95 -4.01
C ALA A 348 -11.39 16.41 -3.50
N VAL A 349 -10.23 17.05 -3.64
CA VAL A 349 -10.03 18.45 -3.24
C VAL A 349 -10.84 19.41 -4.11
N ASP A 350 -10.82 19.25 -5.44
CA ASP A 350 -11.54 20.11 -6.36
C ASP A 350 -13.06 19.97 -6.18
N MET A 351 -13.59 18.75 -6.04
CA MET A 351 -15.02 18.54 -5.78
C MET A 351 -15.46 19.14 -4.44
N THR A 352 -14.58 19.19 -3.44
CA THR A 352 -14.87 19.90 -2.19
C THR A 352 -14.93 21.40 -2.39
N LYS A 353 -13.96 21.98 -3.13
CA LYS A 353 -13.96 23.41 -3.48
C LYS A 353 -15.17 23.82 -4.33
N GLU A 354 -15.64 22.94 -5.19
CA GLU A 354 -16.84 23.10 -6.03
C GLU A 354 -18.15 22.92 -5.24
N GLY A 355 -18.09 22.46 -3.98
CA GLY A 355 -19.26 22.22 -3.13
C GLY A 355 -20.05 20.96 -3.47
N LEU A 356 -19.49 20.04 -4.25
CA LEU A 356 -20.10 18.77 -4.59
C LEU A 356 -20.05 17.76 -3.43
N ILE A 357 -18.98 17.78 -2.65
CA ILE A 357 -18.76 16.92 -1.48
C ILE A 357 -18.24 17.73 -0.29
N THR A 358 -18.35 17.18 0.92
CA THR A 358 -17.78 17.80 2.12
C THR A 358 -16.30 17.41 2.27
N LYS A 359 -15.58 18.07 3.20
CA LYS A 359 -14.20 17.70 3.57
C LYS A 359 -14.13 16.26 4.10
N GLU A 360 -15.10 15.88 4.93
CA GLU A 360 -15.20 14.55 5.52
C GLU A 360 -15.45 13.49 4.46
N GLU A 361 -16.36 13.75 3.51
CA GLU A 361 -16.59 12.86 2.37
C GLU A 361 -15.33 12.71 1.50
N ALA A 362 -14.56 13.79 1.30
CA ALA A 362 -13.29 13.77 0.57
C ALA A 362 -12.26 12.89 1.30
N LEU A 363 -12.06 13.09 2.62
CA LEU A 363 -11.13 12.29 3.42
C LEU A 363 -11.47 10.81 3.42
N MET A 364 -12.77 10.46 3.48
CA MET A 364 -13.23 9.07 3.46
C MET A 364 -13.07 8.36 2.10
N ARG A 365 -12.85 9.10 1.01
CA ARG A 365 -12.61 8.54 -0.33
C ARG A 365 -11.16 8.25 -0.63
N LEU A 366 -10.26 9.00 0.01
CA LEU A 366 -8.83 8.79 -0.14
C LEU A 366 -8.41 7.51 0.57
N THR A 367 -7.53 6.73 -0.07
CA THR A 367 -6.95 5.57 0.58
C THR A 367 -5.55 5.90 1.09
N PRO A 368 -5.11 5.30 2.21
CA PRO A 368 -3.74 5.45 2.69
C PRO A 368 -2.70 5.10 1.62
N ASP A 369 -2.95 4.07 0.80
CA ASP A 369 -2.06 3.67 -0.29
C ASP A 369 -1.90 4.75 -1.37
N GLN A 370 -2.96 5.53 -1.65
CA GLN A 370 -2.87 6.66 -2.58
C GLN A 370 -1.96 7.76 -2.06
N VAL A 371 -1.97 7.99 -0.74
CA VAL A 371 -1.02 8.93 -0.13
C VAL A 371 0.39 8.36 -0.18
N ASP A 372 0.57 7.09 0.16
CA ASP A 372 1.87 6.42 0.13
C ASP A 372 2.54 6.49 -1.25
N GLN A 373 1.77 6.26 -2.33
CA GLN A 373 2.28 6.36 -3.70
C GLN A 373 2.90 7.73 -4.05
N LEU A 374 2.39 8.82 -3.48
CA LEU A 374 2.94 10.16 -3.71
C LEU A 374 4.19 10.47 -2.88
N LEU A 375 4.52 9.65 -1.90
CA LEU A 375 5.68 9.82 -1.04
C LEU A 375 6.95 9.16 -1.62
N HIS A 376 6.82 8.46 -2.74
CA HIS A 376 7.91 7.74 -3.39
C HIS A 376 8.25 8.33 -4.77
N PRO A 377 9.50 8.21 -5.23
CA PRO A 377 9.88 8.59 -6.59
C PRO A 377 8.98 7.91 -7.62
N GLN A 378 8.65 8.61 -8.70
CA GLN A 378 7.83 8.11 -9.80
C GLN A 378 8.59 8.27 -11.12
N PHE A 379 8.28 7.45 -12.11
CA PHE A 379 8.77 7.70 -13.46
C PHE A 379 8.12 8.95 -14.07
N ASP A 380 8.89 9.70 -14.85
CA ASP A 380 8.33 10.71 -15.75
C ASP A 380 7.34 10.01 -16.70
N PRO A 381 6.06 10.43 -16.75
CA PRO A 381 5.03 9.75 -17.53
C PRO A 381 5.38 9.63 -19.02
N LYS A 382 6.00 10.66 -19.60
CA LYS A 382 6.38 10.64 -21.02
C LYS A 382 7.53 9.69 -21.28
N ALA A 383 8.52 9.67 -20.38
CA ALA A 383 9.66 8.75 -20.49
C ALA A 383 9.21 7.30 -20.33
N LYS A 384 8.20 7.02 -19.47
CA LYS A 384 7.60 5.70 -19.31
C LYS A 384 6.84 5.27 -20.56
N GLU A 385 5.98 6.13 -21.13
CA GLU A 385 5.25 5.86 -22.38
C GLU A 385 6.20 5.59 -23.55
N GLU A 386 7.32 6.33 -23.63
CA GLU A 386 8.33 6.08 -24.66
C GLU A 386 9.03 4.72 -24.51
N ALA A 387 9.31 4.30 -23.28
CA ALA A 387 9.90 3.00 -23.00
C ALA A 387 8.94 1.85 -23.34
N GLU A 388 7.66 1.98 -23.00
CA GLU A 388 6.60 1.02 -23.36
C GLU A 388 6.44 0.92 -24.87
N ALA A 389 6.42 2.04 -25.59
CA ALA A 389 6.33 2.07 -27.05
C ALA A 389 7.54 1.43 -27.74
N LYS A 390 8.73 1.44 -27.12
CA LYS A 390 9.94 0.75 -27.59
C LYS A 390 9.93 -0.75 -27.29
N GLY A 391 9.06 -1.22 -26.41
CA GLY A 391 9.03 -2.60 -25.97
C GLY A 391 10.05 -2.93 -24.89
N ASP A 392 10.49 -1.92 -24.12
CA ASP A 392 11.51 -2.07 -23.09
C ASP A 392 10.97 -2.75 -21.81
N LEU A 393 9.66 -3.02 -21.69
CA LEU A 393 9.07 -3.77 -20.59
C LEU A 393 9.50 -5.24 -20.63
N LEU A 394 10.35 -5.63 -19.69
CA LEU A 394 10.93 -6.96 -19.58
C LEU A 394 10.00 -7.95 -18.87
N ALA A 395 9.55 -7.59 -17.68
CA ALA A 395 8.80 -8.48 -16.79
C ALA A 395 7.90 -7.69 -15.83
N VAL A 396 6.98 -8.41 -15.18
CA VAL A 396 6.16 -7.87 -14.09
C VAL A 396 6.27 -8.83 -12.91
N GLY A 397 6.71 -8.33 -11.76
CA GLY A 397 6.75 -9.05 -10.49
C GLY A 397 5.73 -8.51 -9.50
N LEU A 398 5.89 -8.87 -8.23
CA LEU A 398 5.07 -8.35 -7.16
C LEU A 398 5.50 -6.92 -6.80
N ASN A 399 4.55 -6.02 -6.70
CA ASN A 399 4.71 -4.65 -6.21
C ASN A 399 4.97 -4.62 -4.68
N ALA A 400 6.20 -4.92 -4.29
CA ALA A 400 6.56 -5.17 -2.90
C ALA A 400 6.80 -3.91 -2.06
N SER A 401 7.33 -2.85 -2.67
CA SER A 401 7.48 -1.52 -2.04
C SER A 401 7.34 -0.45 -3.12
N PRO A 402 6.47 0.56 -2.93
CA PRO A 402 6.12 1.53 -3.97
C PRO A 402 7.30 2.43 -4.37
N GLY A 403 7.17 3.04 -5.54
CA GLY A 403 8.11 3.98 -6.12
C GLY A 403 8.83 3.46 -7.35
N ALA A 404 9.50 4.37 -8.05
CA ALA A 404 10.31 4.08 -9.22
C ALA A 404 11.81 4.24 -8.92
N ALA A 405 12.62 3.35 -9.43
CA ALA A 405 14.07 3.47 -9.35
C ALA A 405 14.72 3.11 -10.69
N THR A 406 15.77 3.85 -11.01
CA THR A 406 16.63 3.62 -12.18
C THR A 406 18.08 3.52 -11.72
N GLY A 407 18.77 2.48 -12.15
CA GLY A 407 20.15 2.26 -11.79
C GLY A 407 20.82 1.12 -12.56
N ARG A 408 22.08 0.87 -12.28
CA ARG A 408 22.81 -0.27 -12.84
C ARG A 408 22.45 -1.54 -12.09
N ALA A 409 22.17 -2.61 -12.81
CA ALA A 409 21.91 -3.93 -12.23
C ALA A 409 23.19 -4.48 -11.60
N ILE A 410 23.19 -4.77 -10.31
CA ILE A 410 24.31 -5.35 -9.57
C ILE A 410 23.83 -6.62 -8.87
N PHE A 411 24.58 -7.71 -9.02
CA PHE A 411 24.18 -9.05 -8.56
C PHE A 411 24.86 -9.50 -7.26
N ASP A 412 25.72 -8.66 -6.70
CA ASP A 412 26.48 -8.92 -5.47
C ASP A 412 26.39 -7.73 -4.51
N ALA A 413 26.07 -7.99 -3.24
CA ALA A 413 25.83 -6.95 -2.26
C ALA A 413 27.07 -6.10 -1.95
N ASN A 414 28.26 -6.72 -1.89
CA ASN A 414 29.51 -5.99 -1.64
C ASN A 414 29.88 -5.08 -2.82
N THR A 415 29.68 -5.59 -4.06
CA THR A 415 29.87 -4.79 -5.29
C THR A 415 28.87 -3.64 -5.35
N ALA A 416 27.63 -3.85 -4.90
CA ALA A 416 26.64 -2.79 -4.82
C ALA A 416 27.04 -1.72 -3.78
N GLU A 417 27.57 -2.15 -2.64
CA GLU A 417 28.07 -1.25 -1.59
C GLU A 417 29.23 -0.38 -2.10
N GLU A 418 30.23 -1.00 -2.72
CA GLU A 418 31.38 -0.26 -3.31
C GLU A 418 30.90 0.81 -4.28
N ARG A 419 30.14 0.42 -5.30
CA ARG A 419 29.68 1.34 -6.37
C ARG A 419 28.72 2.40 -5.85
N GLY A 420 27.84 2.04 -4.93
CA GLY A 420 26.93 2.98 -4.30
C GLY A 420 27.65 4.06 -3.49
N LYS A 421 28.70 3.69 -2.76
CA LYS A 421 29.57 4.64 -2.05
C LYS A 421 30.38 5.55 -3.00
N GLU A 422 30.69 5.08 -4.21
CA GLU A 422 31.29 5.90 -5.27
C GLU A 422 30.30 6.85 -5.95
N GLY A 423 29.01 6.81 -5.56
CA GLY A 423 27.94 7.67 -6.07
C GLY A 423 27.22 7.14 -7.30
N GLU A 424 27.45 5.88 -7.70
CA GLU A 424 26.67 5.27 -8.78
C GLU A 424 25.24 4.95 -8.30
N SER A 425 24.25 5.18 -9.16
CA SER A 425 22.89 4.67 -8.96
C SER A 425 22.85 3.18 -9.26
N VAL A 426 22.62 2.35 -8.26
CA VAL A 426 22.60 0.88 -8.38
C VAL A 426 21.24 0.30 -7.98
N ILE A 427 20.84 -0.78 -8.65
CA ILE A 427 19.71 -1.63 -8.29
C ILE A 427 20.28 -3.00 -7.94
N LEU A 428 20.03 -3.46 -6.71
CA LEU A 428 20.47 -4.79 -6.27
C LEU A 428 19.52 -5.85 -6.84
N VAL A 429 20.09 -6.82 -7.58
CA VAL A 429 19.34 -7.90 -8.21
C VAL A 429 19.78 -9.24 -7.61
N ARG A 430 18.84 -9.92 -6.93
CA ARG A 430 19.12 -11.18 -6.22
C ARG A 430 18.07 -12.25 -6.52
N PRO A 431 18.39 -13.56 -6.43
CA PRO A 431 17.34 -14.57 -6.38
C PRO A 431 16.39 -14.34 -5.21
N GLU A 432 16.93 -14.07 -4.05
CA GLU A 432 16.29 -13.62 -2.80
C GLU A 432 17.33 -12.83 -2.00
N THR A 433 16.91 -11.91 -1.13
CA THR A 433 17.84 -11.19 -0.25
C THR A 433 17.90 -11.86 1.12
N THR A 434 19.06 -11.76 1.76
CA THR A 434 19.33 -12.23 3.11
C THR A 434 19.81 -11.07 3.99
N PRO A 435 19.87 -11.21 5.31
CA PRO A 435 20.48 -10.21 6.18
C PRO A 435 21.93 -9.82 5.81
N ASP A 436 22.67 -10.71 5.19
CA ASP A 436 24.04 -10.42 4.72
C ASP A 436 24.09 -9.44 3.55
N ASP A 437 22.98 -9.24 2.85
CA ASP A 437 22.88 -8.30 1.71
C ASP A 437 22.63 -6.84 2.17
N VAL A 438 22.42 -6.60 3.47
CA VAL A 438 21.98 -5.30 4.03
C VAL A 438 22.88 -4.13 3.62
N ASN A 439 24.20 -4.28 3.65
CA ASN A 439 25.14 -3.22 3.28
C ASN A 439 24.95 -2.76 1.83
N GLY A 440 24.80 -3.70 0.90
CA GLY A 440 24.49 -3.41 -0.50
C GLY A 440 23.10 -2.81 -0.68
N MET A 441 22.14 -3.24 0.13
CA MET A 441 20.78 -2.71 0.10
C MET A 441 20.74 -1.24 0.58
N ILE A 442 21.53 -0.85 1.58
CA ILE A 442 21.57 0.53 2.11
C ILE A 442 21.90 1.55 1.01
N VAL A 443 22.85 1.27 0.16
CA VAL A 443 23.31 2.19 -0.89
C VAL A 443 22.49 2.08 -2.19
N SER A 444 21.78 0.97 -2.41
CA SER A 444 20.99 0.74 -3.63
C SER A 444 19.77 1.65 -3.70
N LYS A 445 19.42 2.08 -4.91
CA LYS A 445 18.21 2.89 -5.19
C LYS A 445 16.93 2.06 -5.19
N GLY A 446 17.04 0.75 -5.36
CA GLY A 446 15.90 -0.18 -5.36
C GLY A 446 16.34 -1.63 -5.45
N PHE A 447 15.37 -2.55 -5.31
CA PHE A 447 15.62 -4.00 -5.26
C PHE A 447 14.76 -4.75 -6.25
N LEU A 448 15.37 -5.75 -6.91
CA LEU A 448 14.70 -6.70 -7.78
C LEU A 448 15.02 -8.12 -7.33
N THR A 449 14.00 -8.93 -6.99
CA THR A 449 14.22 -10.34 -6.64
C THR A 449 13.42 -11.28 -7.53
N GLN A 450 14.03 -12.43 -7.85
CA GLN A 450 13.37 -13.49 -8.62
C GLN A 450 12.30 -14.19 -7.77
N HIS A 451 12.60 -14.47 -6.51
CA HIS A 451 11.71 -15.13 -5.56
C HIS A 451 11.35 -14.18 -4.41
N GLY A 452 10.30 -14.53 -3.68
CA GLY A 452 9.86 -13.80 -2.51
C GLY A 452 8.51 -13.11 -2.70
N GLY A 453 7.72 -13.09 -1.64
CA GLY A 453 6.41 -12.41 -1.58
C GLY A 453 6.51 -10.99 -1.04
N GLY A 454 5.37 -10.33 -0.84
CA GLY A 454 5.27 -9.00 -0.24
C GLY A 454 5.75 -8.90 1.21
N THR A 455 6.10 -10.01 1.82
CA THR A 455 6.62 -10.13 3.18
C THR A 455 8.04 -10.72 3.22
N SER A 456 8.69 -10.90 2.05
CA SER A 456 10.08 -11.33 1.98
C SER A 456 11.02 -10.29 2.61
N HIS A 457 12.24 -10.71 2.97
CA HIS A 457 13.25 -9.82 3.51
C HIS A 457 13.47 -8.58 2.64
N ALA A 458 13.59 -8.74 1.31
CA ALA A 458 13.68 -7.61 0.38
C ALA A 458 12.51 -6.63 0.51
N ALA A 459 11.29 -7.15 0.57
CA ALA A 459 10.07 -6.34 0.63
C ALA A 459 9.92 -5.59 1.97
N VAL A 460 10.26 -6.24 3.08
CA VAL A 460 10.18 -5.65 4.42
C VAL A 460 11.21 -4.54 4.59
N VAL A 461 12.47 -4.81 4.24
CA VAL A 461 13.56 -3.83 4.32
C VAL A 461 13.30 -2.66 3.38
N ALA A 462 12.86 -2.92 2.14
CA ALA A 462 12.52 -1.88 1.17
C ALA A 462 11.48 -0.92 1.72
N ARG A 463 10.39 -1.45 2.28
CA ARG A 463 9.33 -0.61 2.89
C ARG A 463 9.81 0.15 4.11
N GLY A 464 10.63 -0.46 4.94
CA GLY A 464 11.22 0.20 6.11
C GLY A 464 12.08 1.42 5.73
N TRP A 465 12.79 1.34 4.60
CA TRP A 465 13.66 2.42 4.10
C TRP A 465 13.03 3.30 3.02
N GLY A 466 11.78 3.06 2.65
CA GLY A 466 11.09 3.82 1.59
C GLY A 466 11.73 3.64 0.21
N LYS A 467 12.32 2.47 -0.07
CA LYS A 467 12.99 2.16 -1.35
C LYS A 467 12.10 1.32 -2.25
N PRO A 468 12.05 1.59 -3.56
CA PRO A 468 11.29 0.79 -4.51
C PRO A 468 11.75 -0.67 -4.54
N CYS A 469 10.79 -1.61 -4.57
CA CYS A 469 11.09 -3.03 -4.64
C CYS A 469 10.10 -3.78 -5.53
N VAL A 470 10.62 -4.54 -6.46
CA VAL A 470 9.89 -5.55 -7.23
C VAL A 470 10.37 -6.92 -6.78
N ALA A 471 9.52 -7.70 -6.12
CA ALA A 471 9.85 -9.02 -5.61
C ALA A 471 9.12 -10.14 -6.39
N GLY A 472 9.59 -11.38 -6.26
CA GLY A 472 8.91 -12.54 -6.86
C GLY A 472 8.72 -12.43 -8.37
N CYS A 473 9.69 -11.89 -9.07
CA CYS A 473 9.65 -11.74 -10.52
C CYS A 473 10.08 -13.05 -11.19
N GLU A 474 9.21 -14.06 -11.17
CA GLU A 474 9.52 -15.43 -11.60
C GLU A 474 9.86 -15.56 -13.10
N ASP A 475 9.51 -14.56 -13.91
CA ASP A 475 9.84 -14.51 -15.34
C ASP A 475 11.35 -14.31 -15.59
N ILE A 476 12.08 -13.70 -14.66
CA ILE A 476 13.52 -13.49 -14.75
C ILE A 476 14.28 -14.75 -14.29
N ARG A 477 15.40 -15.05 -14.93
CA ARG A 477 16.31 -16.12 -14.51
C ARG A 477 17.67 -15.54 -14.22
N ILE A 478 18.02 -15.50 -12.93
CA ILE A 478 19.27 -14.93 -12.44
C ILE A 478 20.36 -15.99 -12.42
N ASP A 479 21.51 -15.64 -12.98
CA ASP A 479 22.77 -16.41 -12.92
C ASP A 479 23.84 -15.58 -12.20
N LEU A 480 24.02 -15.87 -10.92
CA LEU A 480 24.98 -15.15 -10.06
C LEU A 480 26.44 -15.40 -10.48
N GLN A 481 26.76 -16.56 -11.08
CA GLN A 481 28.13 -16.87 -11.52
C GLN A 481 28.52 -16.03 -12.75
N GLN A 482 27.56 -15.84 -13.66
CA GLN A 482 27.75 -15.01 -14.85
C GLN A 482 27.34 -13.55 -14.64
N ARG A 483 26.85 -13.20 -13.43
CA ARG A 483 26.38 -11.86 -13.05
C ARG A 483 25.44 -11.26 -14.09
N LYS A 484 24.33 -11.98 -14.37
CA LYS A 484 23.30 -11.57 -15.32
C LYS A 484 21.95 -12.16 -15.00
N PHE A 485 20.91 -11.59 -15.59
CA PHE A 485 19.62 -12.29 -15.70
C PHE A 485 19.12 -12.32 -17.13
N THR A 486 18.23 -13.27 -17.43
CA THR A 486 17.60 -13.43 -18.74
C THR A 486 16.07 -13.46 -18.59
N VAL A 487 15.37 -12.80 -19.53
CA VAL A 487 13.91 -12.77 -19.59
C VAL A 487 13.46 -12.62 -21.03
N LYS A 488 12.55 -13.46 -21.50
CA LYS A 488 12.00 -13.46 -22.89
C LYS A 488 13.05 -13.35 -23.99
N GLY A 489 14.24 -13.90 -23.76
CA GLY A 489 15.36 -13.86 -24.71
C GLY A 489 16.24 -12.61 -24.65
N VAL A 490 15.91 -11.65 -23.79
CA VAL A 490 16.75 -10.48 -23.48
C VAL A 490 17.70 -10.85 -22.34
N GLU A 491 18.98 -10.46 -22.46
CA GLU A 491 20.01 -10.65 -21.43
C GLU A 491 20.41 -9.31 -20.86
N ILE A 492 20.36 -9.16 -19.53
CA ILE A 492 20.83 -8.00 -18.76
C ILE A 492 22.05 -8.43 -17.93
N LYS A 493 23.17 -7.77 -18.15
CA LYS A 493 24.45 -8.04 -17.49
C LYS A 493 24.70 -7.05 -16.34
N GLU A 494 25.63 -7.40 -15.47
CA GLU A 494 26.10 -6.50 -14.44
C GLU A 494 26.61 -5.18 -15.04
N GLY A 495 26.08 -4.06 -14.51
CA GLY A 495 26.37 -2.72 -14.99
C GLY A 495 25.43 -2.20 -16.08
N ASP A 496 24.55 -3.03 -16.65
CA ASP A 496 23.49 -2.54 -17.55
C ASP A 496 22.45 -1.74 -16.76
N TYR A 497 21.87 -0.71 -17.38
CA TYR A 497 20.80 0.04 -16.75
C TYR A 497 19.49 -0.72 -16.79
N ILE A 498 18.82 -0.77 -15.65
CA ILE A 498 17.43 -1.21 -15.52
C ILE A 498 16.62 -0.16 -14.77
N SER A 499 15.33 -0.18 -15.00
CA SER A 499 14.37 0.64 -14.25
C SER A 499 13.29 -0.25 -13.67
N ILE A 500 12.90 -0.02 -12.41
CA ILE A 500 11.87 -0.78 -11.72
C ILE A 500 10.80 0.15 -11.19
N ASP A 501 9.54 -0.26 -11.32
CA ASP A 501 8.38 0.40 -10.72
C ASP A 501 7.81 -0.50 -9.62
N GLY A 502 8.18 -0.23 -8.39
CA GLY A 502 7.69 -0.97 -7.23
C GLY A 502 6.21 -0.73 -6.93
N THR A 503 5.56 0.26 -7.57
CA THR A 503 4.12 0.53 -7.44
C THR A 503 3.30 -0.40 -8.34
N THR A 504 3.80 -0.69 -9.55
CA THR A 504 3.13 -1.55 -10.53
C THR A 504 3.72 -2.95 -10.63
N GLY A 505 4.95 -3.15 -10.12
CA GLY A 505 5.71 -4.38 -10.26
C GLY A 505 6.49 -4.52 -11.57
N GLU A 506 6.54 -3.48 -12.39
CA GLU A 506 7.14 -3.50 -13.73
C GLU A 506 8.66 -3.37 -13.69
N VAL A 507 9.32 -4.08 -14.58
CA VAL A 507 10.78 -4.07 -14.78
C VAL A 507 11.08 -3.73 -16.23
N TYR A 508 11.88 -2.70 -16.46
CA TYR A 508 12.22 -2.20 -17.79
C TYR A 508 13.73 -2.33 -18.08
N ALA A 509 14.06 -2.55 -19.34
CA ALA A 509 15.44 -2.38 -19.82
C ALA A 509 15.76 -0.89 -19.98
N GLY A 510 17.00 -0.52 -19.65
CA GLY A 510 17.46 0.85 -19.83
C GLY A 510 17.07 1.81 -18.68
N ALA A 511 17.42 3.07 -18.85
CA ALA A 511 17.21 4.12 -17.87
C ALA A 511 15.97 4.94 -18.23
N ILE A 512 14.97 4.93 -17.36
CA ILE A 512 13.80 5.80 -17.41
C ILE A 512 14.01 6.95 -16.41
N ALA A 513 13.74 8.18 -16.80
CA ALA A 513 13.85 9.33 -15.91
C ALA A 513 12.85 9.22 -14.74
N THR A 514 13.34 9.48 -13.53
CA THR A 514 12.53 9.53 -12.31
C THR A 514 12.33 10.96 -11.83
N MET A 515 11.19 11.20 -11.20
CA MET A 515 10.87 12.45 -10.49
C MET A 515 10.84 12.16 -9.00
N ASP A 516 11.62 12.91 -8.22
CA ASP A 516 11.59 12.79 -6.76
C ASP A 516 10.30 13.40 -6.20
N PRO A 517 9.72 12.79 -5.15
CA PRO A 517 8.53 13.33 -4.51
C PRO A 517 8.86 14.64 -3.80
N ASN A 518 8.14 15.67 -4.13
CA ASN A 518 8.17 16.94 -3.38
C ASN A 518 6.79 17.19 -2.76
N ILE A 519 6.60 16.71 -1.54
CA ILE A 519 5.32 16.80 -0.82
C ILE A 519 4.92 18.28 -0.59
N GLU A 520 5.89 19.17 -0.43
CA GLU A 520 5.63 20.58 -0.20
C GLU A 520 5.00 21.26 -1.42
N GLU A 521 5.30 20.75 -2.63
CA GLU A 521 4.71 21.21 -3.88
C GLU A 521 3.36 20.56 -4.21
N GLU A 522 2.98 19.45 -3.52
CA GLU A 522 1.70 18.78 -3.72
C GLU A 522 0.56 19.52 -2.98
N VAL A 523 0.12 20.65 -3.55
CA VAL A 523 -0.85 21.58 -2.94
C VAL A 523 -2.15 20.88 -2.54
N GLU A 524 -2.65 19.97 -3.36
CA GLU A 524 -3.89 19.23 -3.09
C GLU A 524 -3.72 18.22 -1.95
N LEU A 525 -2.57 17.56 -1.87
CA LEU A 525 -2.26 16.67 -0.76
C LEU A 525 -2.16 17.46 0.56
N GLN A 526 -1.48 18.60 0.55
CA GLN A 526 -1.39 19.48 1.72
C GLN A 526 -2.76 19.96 2.18
N ALA A 527 -3.66 20.31 1.24
CA ALA A 527 -5.04 20.69 1.58
C ALA A 527 -5.80 19.54 2.26
N ALA A 528 -5.73 18.33 1.70
CA ALA A 528 -6.37 17.15 2.28
C ALA A 528 -5.80 16.80 3.67
N LEU A 529 -4.48 16.87 3.85
CA LEU A 529 -3.83 16.62 5.14
C LEU A 529 -4.17 17.70 6.17
N SER A 530 -4.33 18.96 5.76
CA SER A 530 -4.81 20.03 6.66
C SER A 530 -6.24 19.73 7.15
N TRP A 531 -7.13 19.27 6.28
CA TRP A 531 -8.48 18.84 6.70
C TRP A 531 -8.43 17.62 7.62
N ALA A 532 -7.51 16.70 7.39
CA ALA A 532 -7.32 15.56 8.28
C ALA A 532 -6.91 16.01 9.70
N ASP A 533 -6.03 17.01 9.79
CA ASP A 533 -5.62 17.59 11.07
C ASP A 533 -6.77 18.33 11.81
N GLU A 534 -7.70 18.97 11.07
CA GLU A 534 -8.90 19.58 11.66
C GLU A 534 -9.85 18.54 12.27
N VAL A 535 -9.86 17.32 11.75
CA VAL A 535 -10.83 16.26 12.09
C VAL A 535 -10.28 15.28 13.13
N ARG A 536 -9.03 14.84 12.99
CA ARG A 536 -8.45 13.78 13.84
C ARG A 536 -8.40 14.16 15.31
N ARG A 537 -8.56 13.16 16.19
CA ARG A 537 -8.36 13.26 17.64
C ARG A 537 -6.93 12.86 18.04
N LEU A 538 -6.40 11.78 17.40
CA LEU A 538 -5.06 11.27 17.70
C LEU A 538 -3.98 12.27 17.27
N GLY A 539 -3.01 12.53 18.15
CA GLY A 539 -1.73 13.12 17.79
C GLY A 539 -0.98 12.21 16.84
N VAL A 540 -0.27 12.79 15.87
CA VAL A 540 0.61 12.04 14.98
C VAL A 540 2.03 12.50 15.22
N TRP A 541 2.84 11.61 15.77
CA TRP A 541 4.22 11.83 16.16
C TRP A 541 5.15 10.97 15.30
N THR A 542 6.45 11.20 15.44
CA THR A 542 7.45 10.45 14.65
C THR A 542 8.37 9.60 15.52
N ASN A 543 8.95 8.56 14.94
CA ASN A 543 10.14 7.89 15.43
C ASN A 543 11.35 8.52 14.70
N ALA A 544 12.23 9.18 15.42
CA ALA A 544 13.40 9.84 14.85
C ALA A 544 14.57 9.81 15.85
N ASP A 545 15.73 9.37 15.37
CA ASP A 545 16.91 9.11 16.17
C ASP A 545 18.04 10.14 15.91
N ASN A 546 17.83 11.03 14.93
CA ASN A 546 18.77 12.07 14.51
C ASN A 546 18.02 13.36 14.10
N PRO A 547 18.73 14.52 14.02
CA PRO A 547 18.13 15.80 13.67
C PRO A 547 17.54 15.89 12.25
N GLU A 548 18.10 15.14 11.30
CA GLU A 548 17.68 15.13 9.89
C GLU A 548 16.30 14.49 9.78
N ASP A 549 16.12 13.30 10.37
CA ASP A 549 14.83 12.60 10.40
C ASP A 549 13.77 13.40 11.19
N ALA A 550 14.16 14.03 12.30
CA ALA A 550 13.28 14.90 13.07
C ALA A 550 12.78 16.10 12.24
N SER A 551 13.70 16.78 11.52
CA SER A 551 13.37 17.91 10.64
C SER A 551 12.45 17.49 9.51
N LYS A 552 12.72 16.35 8.88
CA LYS A 552 11.89 15.79 7.81
C LYS A 552 10.49 15.44 8.30
N ALA A 553 10.41 14.76 9.45
CA ALA A 553 9.11 14.44 10.05
C ALA A 553 8.31 15.70 10.39
N ARG A 554 8.98 16.75 10.85
CA ARG A 554 8.36 18.04 11.15
C ARG A 554 7.77 18.66 9.88
N SER A 555 8.47 18.61 8.74
CA SER A 555 7.96 19.11 7.45
C SER A 555 6.74 18.31 6.98
N PHE A 556 6.63 17.04 7.35
CA PHE A 556 5.48 16.19 7.06
C PHE A 556 4.30 16.37 8.05
N GLY A 557 4.48 17.21 9.07
CA GLY A 557 3.44 17.57 10.02
C GLY A 557 3.46 16.76 11.32
N ALA A 558 4.59 16.19 11.71
CA ALA A 558 4.76 15.56 13.03
C ALA A 558 4.59 16.55 14.17
N GLN A 559 3.90 16.16 15.21
CA GLN A 559 3.59 16.99 16.39
C GLN A 559 4.46 16.65 17.60
N GLY A 560 5.39 15.73 17.47
CA GLY A 560 6.31 15.30 18.52
C GLY A 560 7.18 14.12 18.05
N ILE A 561 8.12 13.72 18.89
CA ILE A 561 8.83 12.45 18.75
C ILE A 561 8.30 11.49 19.82
N GLY A 562 7.67 10.37 19.37
CA GLY A 562 7.17 9.33 20.27
C GLY A 562 8.20 8.24 20.58
N LEU A 563 9.29 8.20 19.80
CA LEU A 563 10.43 7.32 20.06
C LEU A 563 11.72 7.92 19.45
N CYS A 564 12.66 8.27 20.32
CA CYS A 564 14.04 8.47 19.99
C CYS A 564 14.86 7.33 20.62
N ARG A 565 15.53 6.51 19.79
CA ARG A 565 16.36 5.39 20.23
C ARG A 565 17.76 5.89 20.48
N THR A 566 18.26 5.69 21.70
CA THR A 566 19.58 6.19 22.08
C THR A 566 20.72 5.24 21.72
N GLU A 567 20.44 3.98 21.39
CA GLU A 567 21.44 3.01 20.97
C GLU A 567 22.23 3.44 19.73
N HIS A 568 21.57 4.14 18.78
CA HIS A 568 22.24 4.65 17.58
C HIS A 568 23.28 5.74 17.87
N MET A 569 23.18 6.39 19.04
CA MET A 569 24.11 7.44 19.47
C MET A 569 25.42 6.89 20.09
N PHE A 570 25.54 5.56 20.20
CA PHE A 570 26.75 4.88 20.66
C PHE A 570 27.68 4.46 19.51
N PHE A 571 27.25 4.64 18.26
CA PHE A 571 28.07 4.35 17.08
C PHE A 571 28.77 5.60 16.56
N ASP A 572 29.95 5.41 15.95
CA ASP A 572 30.76 6.48 15.39
C ASP A 572 30.03 7.25 14.29
N GLN A 573 30.25 8.57 14.23
CA GLN A 573 29.77 9.45 13.16
C GLN A 573 30.93 10.02 12.36
N GLU A 574 30.70 10.32 11.09
CA GLU A 574 31.73 10.90 10.23
C GLU A 574 32.30 12.20 10.80
N GLY A 575 33.66 12.31 10.84
CA GLY A 575 34.38 13.53 11.27
C GLY A 575 34.63 13.64 12.77
N GLU A 576 34.32 12.62 13.57
CA GLU A 576 34.67 12.59 15.01
C GLU A 576 36.12 12.15 15.20
N GLU A 577 36.85 12.87 16.08
CA GLU A 577 38.25 12.56 16.43
C GLU A 577 38.38 11.41 17.43
N VAL A 578 37.36 11.17 18.25
CA VAL A 578 37.31 10.14 19.30
C VAL A 578 36.20 9.16 18.93
N SER A 579 36.55 7.87 18.91
CA SER A 579 35.59 6.82 18.62
C SER A 579 34.60 6.61 19.76
N ARG A 580 33.32 6.78 19.51
CA ARG A 580 32.24 6.44 20.46
C ARG A 580 32.25 4.95 20.76
N ARG A 581 32.48 4.14 19.74
CA ARG A 581 32.53 2.68 19.83
C ARG A 581 33.66 2.20 20.77
N GLU A 582 34.87 2.80 20.68
CA GLU A 582 35.96 2.49 21.60
C GLU A 582 35.62 2.79 23.06
N LEU A 583 34.96 3.94 23.31
CA LEU A 583 34.48 4.29 24.65
C LEU A 583 33.45 3.29 25.19
N VAL A 584 32.51 2.86 24.36
CA VAL A 584 31.49 1.87 24.73
C VAL A 584 32.14 0.51 25.02
N VAL A 585 33.05 0.04 24.17
CA VAL A 585 33.79 -1.20 24.37
C VAL A 585 34.61 -1.13 25.66
N LYS A 586 35.34 -0.03 25.91
CA LYS A 586 36.09 0.18 27.17
C LYS A 586 35.18 0.14 28.39
N MET A 587 34.05 0.85 28.33
CA MET A 587 33.02 0.85 29.38
C MET A 587 32.55 -0.58 29.70
N ILE A 588 32.18 -1.34 28.65
CA ILE A 588 31.69 -2.73 28.81
C ILE A 588 32.75 -3.62 29.42
N LEU A 589 33.99 -3.54 28.95
CA LEU A 589 35.11 -4.36 29.48
C LEU A 589 35.38 -4.06 30.95
N MET A 590 35.35 -2.78 31.33
CA MET A 590 35.62 -2.38 32.72
C MET A 590 34.41 -2.66 33.63
N SER A 591 33.22 -2.80 33.10
CA SER A 591 32.03 -3.05 33.89
C SER A 591 32.01 -4.36 34.65
N GLU A 592 32.79 -5.38 34.21
CA GLU A 592 32.90 -6.70 34.91
C GLU A 592 33.41 -6.53 36.33
N GLU A 593 34.38 -5.65 36.55
CA GLU A 593 34.92 -5.35 37.88
C GLU A 593 34.25 -4.15 38.55
N ALA A 594 33.97 -3.08 37.79
CA ALA A 594 33.47 -1.82 38.32
C ALA A 594 32.02 -1.90 38.80
N ALA A 595 31.13 -2.50 37.98
CA ALA A 595 29.69 -2.47 38.27
C ALA A 595 29.31 -3.20 39.60
N PRO A 596 29.86 -4.35 39.95
CA PRO A 596 29.59 -5.00 41.26
C PRO A 596 29.99 -4.13 42.44
N MET A 597 31.11 -3.43 42.33
CA MET A 597 31.62 -2.55 43.41
C MET A 597 30.70 -1.32 43.57
N LEU A 598 30.32 -0.72 42.47
CA LEU A 598 29.46 0.45 42.47
C LEU A 598 28.07 0.11 43.00
N ARG A 599 27.44 -0.98 42.53
CA ARG A 599 26.14 -1.43 43.05
C ARG A 599 26.18 -1.72 44.55
N ARG A 600 27.28 -2.36 45.03
CA ARG A 600 27.40 -2.59 46.47
C ARG A 600 27.50 -1.31 47.27
N LEU A 601 28.22 -0.32 46.77
CA LEU A 601 28.29 1.01 47.38
C LEU A 601 26.95 1.69 47.44
N GLU A 602 26.20 1.72 46.30
CA GLU A 602 24.82 2.30 46.24
C GLU A 602 23.90 1.62 47.29
N GLN A 603 23.91 0.29 47.36
CA GLN A 603 23.10 -0.47 48.34
C GLN A 603 23.47 -0.14 49.82
N LEU A 604 24.76 0.05 50.09
CA LEU A 604 25.21 0.43 51.43
C LEU A 604 24.78 1.88 51.77
N GLU A 605 24.90 2.80 50.81
CA GLU A 605 24.45 4.18 50.96
C GLU A 605 22.95 4.26 51.21
N GLU A 606 22.13 3.53 50.45
CA GLU A 606 20.68 3.45 50.67
C GLU A 606 20.32 2.93 52.07
N ARG A 607 21.00 1.86 52.48
CA ARG A 607 20.79 1.28 53.84
C ARG A 607 21.24 2.23 54.94
N LEU A 608 22.32 2.97 54.70
CA LEU A 608 22.82 3.98 55.63
C LEU A 608 21.87 5.17 55.72
N MET A 609 21.29 5.61 54.59
CA MET A 609 20.25 6.66 54.60
C MET A 609 18.99 6.24 55.38
N ALA A 610 18.62 4.96 55.32
CA ALA A 610 17.50 4.41 56.07
C ALA A 610 17.82 4.21 57.55
N ASN A 611 19.12 4.04 57.91
CA ASN A 611 19.62 3.80 59.27
C ASN A 611 20.88 4.64 59.49
N PRO A 612 20.76 5.97 59.69
CA PRO A 612 21.94 6.88 59.73
C PRO A 612 22.89 6.66 60.87
N ASP A 613 22.40 6.04 61.97
CA ASP A 613 23.15 5.81 63.19
C ASP A 613 23.83 4.42 63.25
N ASP A 614 23.73 3.62 62.20
CA ASP A 614 24.36 2.30 62.09
C ASP A 614 25.88 2.47 61.81
N GLU A 615 26.70 2.45 62.84
CA GLU A 615 28.18 2.59 62.74
C GLU A 615 28.82 1.48 61.87
N ARG A 616 28.28 0.28 61.91
CA ARG A 616 28.82 -0.83 61.10
C ARG A 616 28.57 -0.63 59.62
N LEU A 617 27.39 -0.19 59.24
CA LEU A 617 27.07 0.16 57.84
C LEU A 617 27.93 1.33 57.36
N ARG A 618 28.24 2.31 58.24
CA ARG A 618 29.07 3.45 57.93
C ARG A 618 30.52 3.00 57.67
N GLU A 619 31.11 2.17 58.55
CA GLU A 619 32.45 1.64 58.39
C GLU A 619 32.57 0.77 57.10
N GLU A 620 31.57 -0.08 56.82
CA GLU A 620 31.49 -0.88 55.59
C GLU A 620 31.43 0.00 54.33
N SER A 621 30.63 1.04 54.36
CA SER A 621 30.48 1.99 53.26
C SER A 621 31.75 2.80 53.01
N GLU A 622 32.39 3.34 54.07
CA GLU A 622 33.67 4.06 54.00
C GLU A 622 34.80 3.17 53.45
N GLY A 623 34.90 1.92 53.95
CA GLY A 623 35.88 0.97 53.43
C GLY A 623 35.71 0.62 51.96
N LEU A 624 34.49 0.39 51.53
CA LEU A 624 34.18 0.15 50.10
C LEU A 624 34.41 1.40 49.23
N LEU A 625 34.08 2.58 49.74
CA LEU A 625 34.32 3.86 49.04
C LEU A 625 35.82 4.09 48.78
N MET A 626 36.68 3.70 49.70
CA MET A 626 38.15 3.74 49.50
C MET A 626 38.55 2.77 48.39
N SER A 627 38.07 1.52 48.42
CA SER A 627 38.35 0.52 47.42
C SER A 627 37.86 0.94 46.03
N VAL A 628 36.70 1.59 45.96
CA VAL A 628 36.13 2.15 44.72
C VAL A 628 37.02 3.28 44.17
N LYS A 629 37.53 4.16 45.02
CA LYS A 629 38.45 5.25 44.65
C LYS A 629 39.81 4.77 44.13
N ASP A 630 40.29 3.66 44.65
CA ASP A 630 41.61 3.10 44.32
C ASP A 630 41.55 2.11 43.14
N SER A 631 40.35 1.81 42.61
CA SER A 631 40.14 0.87 41.51
C SER A 631 40.33 1.54 40.16
N GLN A 632 41.32 1.13 39.37
CA GLN A 632 41.53 1.57 38.02
C GLN A 632 40.35 1.22 37.10
N ALA A 633 39.75 0.06 37.29
CA ALA A 633 38.58 -0.36 36.50
C ALA A 633 37.40 0.57 36.70
N VAL A 634 37.19 1.08 37.95
CA VAL A 634 36.14 2.06 38.21
C VAL A 634 36.46 3.43 37.60
N GLU A 635 37.70 3.83 37.62
CA GLU A 635 38.15 5.08 37.01
C GLU A 635 37.97 5.02 35.50
N ASP A 636 38.49 4.00 34.83
CA ASP A 636 38.32 3.81 33.37
C ASP A 636 36.83 3.68 32.93
N TYR A 637 36.02 3.00 33.75
CA TYR A 637 34.58 2.89 33.52
C TYR A 637 33.90 4.29 33.53
N ARG A 638 34.23 5.10 34.57
CA ARG A 638 33.67 6.47 34.68
C ARG A 638 34.24 7.40 33.60
N GLU A 639 35.49 7.30 33.24
CA GLU A 639 36.06 8.07 32.12
C GLU A 639 35.32 7.77 30.81
N SER A 640 35.04 6.50 30.54
CA SER A 640 34.30 6.11 29.35
C SER A 640 32.88 6.72 29.31
N LEU A 641 32.12 6.66 30.40
CA LEU A 641 30.83 7.29 30.55
C LEU A 641 30.91 8.82 30.37
N ASN A 642 31.88 9.48 30.99
CA ASN A 642 32.09 10.91 30.84
C ASN A 642 32.50 11.31 29.44
N GLY A 643 33.21 10.43 28.72
CA GLY A 643 33.60 10.62 27.33
C GLY A 643 32.39 10.51 26.38
N LEU A 644 31.41 9.65 26.67
CA LEU A 644 30.17 9.48 25.88
C LEU A 644 29.18 10.62 26.07
N LEU A 645 29.10 11.23 27.24
CA LEU A 645 28.14 12.29 27.59
C LEU A 645 28.12 13.47 26.60
N PRO A 646 29.25 14.06 26.19
CA PRO A 646 29.25 15.21 25.25
C PRO A 646 28.67 14.86 23.90
N PHE A 647 28.86 13.63 23.43
CA PHE A 647 28.34 13.18 22.13
C PHE A 647 26.83 13.09 22.19
N GLN A 648 26.27 12.36 23.15
CA GLN A 648 24.81 12.23 23.31
C GLN A 648 24.15 13.59 23.55
N ARG A 649 24.75 14.46 24.38
CA ARG A 649 24.24 15.81 24.59
C ARG A 649 24.13 16.58 23.25
N LYS A 650 25.15 16.54 22.41
CA LYS A 650 25.15 17.21 21.08
C LYS A 650 24.07 16.65 20.19
N ASP A 651 23.88 15.34 20.18
CA ASP A 651 22.84 14.69 19.38
C ASP A 651 21.45 15.14 19.84
N PHE A 652 21.17 15.19 21.15
CA PHE A 652 19.92 15.68 21.72
C PHE A 652 19.70 17.18 21.48
N GLU A 653 20.74 18.02 21.52
CA GLU A 653 20.62 19.45 21.18
C GLU A 653 20.10 19.62 19.75
N GLY A 654 20.63 18.85 18.79
CA GLY A 654 20.15 18.86 17.42
C GLY A 654 18.69 18.43 17.28
N ILE A 655 18.26 17.37 17.98
CA ILE A 655 16.90 16.88 17.97
C ILE A 655 15.93 17.92 18.60
N PHE A 656 16.23 18.48 19.77
CA PHE A 656 15.40 19.50 20.40
C PHE A 656 15.25 20.75 19.54
N LYS A 657 16.31 21.17 18.86
CA LYS A 657 16.27 22.30 17.93
C LYS A 657 15.34 22.03 16.74
N ALA A 658 15.38 20.83 16.17
CA ALA A 658 14.49 20.42 15.07
C ALA A 658 13.02 20.36 15.53
N MET A 659 12.77 20.03 16.79
CA MET A 659 11.44 19.82 17.38
C MET A 659 10.97 20.97 18.27
N ASP A 660 11.40 22.19 18.00
CA ASP A 660 10.98 23.39 18.74
C ASP A 660 9.46 23.47 18.96
N GLY A 661 9.03 23.59 20.23
CA GLY A 661 7.63 23.61 20.68
C GLY A 661 6.94 22.23 20.67
N CYS A 662 7.66 21.12 20.51
CA CYS A 662 7.10 19.78 20.45
C CYS A 662 7.70 18.86 21.52
N PRO A 663 6.89 17.90 22.06
CA PRO A 663 7.40 16.88 22.97
C PRO A 663 8.36 15.92 22.27
N VAL A 664 9.40 15.50 23.00
CA VAL A 664 10.41 14.55 22.53
C VAL A 664 10.57 13.44 23.56
N ILE A 665 10.08 12.25 23.24
CA ILE A 665 10.25 11.05 24.05
C ILE A 665 11.58 10.39 23.68
N ILE A 666 12.48 10.35 24.64
CA ILE A 666 13.80 9.73 24.53
C ILE A 666 13.80 8.44 25.32
N ARG A 667 13.92 7.30 24.60
CA ARG A 667 14.05 5.99 25.21
C ARG A 667 15.48 5.77 25.66
N LEU A 668 15.66 5.43 26.93
CA LEU A 668 16.98 5.03 27.43
C LEU A 668 17.44 3.74 26.73
N ILE A 669 18.72 3.43 26.85
CA ILE A 669 19.35 2.29 26.19
C ILE A 669 18.55 0.99 26.42
N ASP A 670 18.30 0.28 25.35
CA ASP A 670 17.46 -0.91 25.36
C ASP A 670 18.19 -2.22 24.95
N PRO A 671 19.07 -2.26 23.91
CA PRO A 671 19.70 -3.50 23.49
C PRO A 671 20.61 -4.10 24.56
N PRO A 672 20.87 -5.41 24.49
CA PRO A 672 21.92 -6.06 25.31
C PRO A 672 23.30 -5.48 25.01
N MET A 673 24.14 -5.37 26.04
CA MET A 673 25.46 -4.74 25.91
C MET A 673 26.40 -5.46 24.93
N HIS A 674 26.23 -6.76 24.72
CA HIS A 674 27.07 -7.49 23.76
C HIS A 674 26.87 -7.08 22.29
N GLU A 675 25.75 -6.44 21.94
CA GLU A 675 25.52 -5.92 20.58
C GLU A 675 26.46 -4.77 20.19
N PHE A 676 27.07 -4.11 21.18
CA PHE A 676 28.07 -3.08 20.94
C PHE A 676 29.50 -3.64 20.79
N LEU A 677 29.68 -4.93 21.05
CA LEU A 677 30.96 -5.62 20.93
C LEU A 677 31.12 -6.27 19.55
N PRO A 678 32.34 -6.57 19.10
CA PRO A 678 32.55 -7.32 17.87
C PRO A 678 31.88 -8.72 17.92
N PRO A 679 31.40 -9.23 16.76
CA PRO A 679 30.77 -10.55 16.69
C PRO A 679 31.63 -11.66 17.24
N ARG A 680 31.04 -12.56 18.04
CA ARG A 680 31.77 -13.66 18.71
C ARG A 680 32.52 -14.53 17.73
N GLU A 681 31.91 -14.87 16.59
CA GLU A 681 32.50 -15.74 15.56
C GLU A 681 33.74 -15.10 14.92
N GLU A 682 33.72 -13.81 14.67
CA GLU A 682 34.85 -13.05 14.12
C GLU A 682 35.99 -13.00 15.14
N LEU A 683 35.69 -12.69 16.40
CA LEU A 683 36.70 -12.70 17.48
C LEU A 683 37.38 -14.06 17.67
N ILE A 684 36.60 -15.16 17.60
CA ILE A 684 37.16 -16.53 17.68
C ILE A 684 38.12 -16.77 16.50
N GLN A 685 37.79 -16.33 15.31
CA GLN A 685 38.64 -16.45 14.13
C GLN A 685 39.91 -15.61 14.30
N GLU A 686 39.78 -14.32 14.63
CA GLU A 686 40.94 -13.42 14.86
C GLU A 686 41.88 -13.92 15.93
N VAL A 687 41.36 -14.31 17.11
CA VAL A 687 42.17 -14.90 18.18
C VAL A 687 42.85 -16.19 17.73
N SER A 688 42.17 -17.04 16.98
CA SER A 688 42.76 -18.29 16.45
C SER A 688 43.89 -18.01 15.47
N GLU A 689 43.73 -17.00 14.60
CA GLU A 689 44.75 -16.56 13.67
C GLU A 689 45.97 -15.95 14.40
N LEU A 690 45.72 -15.04 15.37
CA LEU A 690 46.76 -14.37 16.14
C LEU A 690 47.57 -15.37 17.01
N ARG A 691 46.92 -16.38 17.57
CA ARG A 691 47.63 -17.47 18.29
C ARG A 691 48.64 -18.20 17.40
N ILE A 692 48.38 -18.27 16.07
CA ILE A 692 49.27 -18.92 15.11
C ILE A 692 50.33 -17.93 14.59
N LYS A 693 49.88 -16.71 14.23
CA LYS A 693 50.72 -15.70 13.53
C LYS A 693 51.61 -14.88 14.46
N ALA A 694 51.10 -14.53 15.65
CA ALA A 694 51.76 -13.64 16.62
C ALA A 694 51.53 -14.09 18.07
N PRO A 695 51.98 -15.29 18.47
CA PRO A 695 51.76 -15.81 19.83
C PRO A 695 52.45 -14.91 20.88
N GLY A 696 51.68 -14.45 21.88
CA GLY A 696 52.13 -13.53 22.93
C GLY A 696 52.23 -12.07 22.53
N SER A 697 51.58 -11.66 21.47
CA SER A 697 51.44 -10.24 21.13
C SER A 697 50.41 -9.52 22.03
N GLU A 698 50.58 -8.24 22.23
CA GLU A 698 49.67 -7.39 23.01
C GLU A 698 48.26 -7.39 22.38
N GLU A 699 48.22 -7.42 21.08
CA GLU A 699 46.96 -7.54 20.29
C GLU A 699 46.22 -8.86 20.59
N LEU A 700 46.93 -9.98 20.70
CA LEU A 700 46.34 -11.27 21.09
C LEU A 700 45.72 -11.20 22.50
N GLU A 701 46.47 -10.63 23.46
CA GLU A 701 46.02 -10.50 24.85
C GLU A 701 44.76 -9.63 24.94
N GLU A 702 44.70 -8.55 24.16
CA GLU A 702 43.54 -7.66 24.08
C GLU A 702 42.32 -8.37 23.46
N LYS A 703 42.47 -9.05 22.33
CA LYS A 703 41.39 -9.80 21.67
C LYS A 703 40.92 -10.97 22.55
N GLU A 704 41.80 -11.65 23.27
CA GLU A 704 41.40 -12.70 24.21
C GLU A 704 40.57 -12.14 25.39
N LYS A 705 40.88 -10.94 25.87
CA LYS A 705 40.08 -10.26 26.92
C LYS A 705 38.71 -9.92 26.39
N ILE A 706 38.62 -9.33 25.20
CA ILE A 706 37.34 -8.99 24.58
C ILE A 706 36.49 -10.26 24.37
N LEU A 707 37.09 -11.32 23.82
CA LEU A 707 36.41 -12.60 23.59
C LEU A 707 35.85 -13.19 24.88
N LYS A 708 36.64 -13.16 25.96
CA LYS A 708 36.21 -13.65 27.29
C LYS A 708 34.96 -12.88 27.78
N VAL A 709 34.95 -11.56 27.63
CA VAL A 709 33.79 -10.72 28.03
C VAL A 709 32.59 -11.02 27.15
N VAL A 710 32.78 -11.11 25.82
CA VAL A 710 31.71 -11.50 24.90
C VAL A 710 31.09 -12.84 25.26
N GLU A 711 31.95 -13.84 25.60
CA GLU A 711 31.47 -15.17 26.02
C GLU A 711 30.74 -15.15 27.36
N SER A 712 31.18 -14.30 28.32
CA SER A 712 30.51 -14.14 29.62
C SER A 712 29.13 -13.45 29.49
N MET A 713 28.95 -12.57 28.49
CA MET A 713 27.69 -11.83 28.19
C MET A 713 26.79 -12.59 27.22
N TRP A 714 27.26 -13.72 26.67
CA TRP A 714 26.48 -14.48 25.69
C TRP A 714 25.19 -15.03 26.29
N GLU A 715 24.04 -14.67 25.75
CA GLU A 715 22.75 -15.14 26.18
C GLU A 715 22.12 -16.05 25.13
N THR A 716 21.47 -17.11 25.58
CA THR A 716 20.74 -18.03 24.69
C THR A 716 19.55 -17.34 24.02
N ASN A 717 18.96 -16.40 24.72
CA ASN A 717 17.85 -15.56 24.20
C ASN A 717 18.04 -14.10 24.66
N PRO A 718 18.79 -13.29 23.91
CA PRO A 718 19.07 -11.90 24.26
C PRO A 718 17.83 -11.02 24.42
N MET A 719 16.77 -11.32 23.67
CA MET A 719 15.52 -10.56 23.72
C MET A 719 14.82 -10.65 25.09
N LEU A 720 15.06 -11.72 25.84
CA LEU A 720 14.51 -11.95 27.18
C LEU A 720 15.55 -11.79 28.30
N GLY A 721 16.75 -11.34 27.97
CA GLY A 721 17.91 -11.29 28.83
C GLY A 721 18.16 -9.95 29.55
N LEU A 722 19.45 -9.62 29.70
CA LEU A 722 19.94 -8.42 30.37
C LEU A 722 19.97 -7.22 29.42
N ARG A 723 18.83 -6.57 29.26
CA ARG A 723 18.63 -5.37 28.41
C ARG A 723 17.69 -4.37 29.08
N GLY A 724 17.56 -3.18 28.49
CA GLY A 724 16.63 -2.15 28.92
C GLY A 724 16.83 -1.70 30.38
N CYS A 725 15.75 -1.54 31.15
CA CYS A 725 15.83 -1.15 32.55
C CYS A 725 16.66 -2.11 33.41
N ARG A 726 16.74 -3.40 33.03
CA ARG A 726 17.58 -4.37 33.76
C ARG A 726 19.06 -4.02 33.62
N ALA A 727 19.49 -3.62 32.41
CA ALA A 727 20.83 -3.13 32.17
C ALA A 727 21.10 -1.81 32.94
N GLY A 728 20.16 -0.86 32.93
CA GLY A 728 20.27 0.38 33.71
C GLY A 728 20.47 0.16 35.21
N LEU A 729 19.78 -0.86 35.77
CA LEU A 729 19.91 -1.23 37.17
C LEU A 729 21.22 -2.02 37.46
N MET A 730 21.78 -2.71 36.46
CA MET A 730 22.98 -3.54 36.62
C MET A 730 24.28 -2.82 36.26
N TYR A 731 24.23 -1.71 35.50
CA TYR A 731 25.40 -0.91 35.10
C TYR A 731 25.27 0.52 35.66
N PRO A 732 25.67 0.78 36.95
CA PRO A 732 25.50 2.08 37.60
C PRO A 732 26.18 3.21 36.82
N GLY A 733 25.50 4.34 36.67
CA GLY A 733 25.98 5.50 35.92
C GLY A 733 25.62 5.51 34.45
N LEU A 734 25.20 4.38 33.85
CA LEU A 734 24.87 4.32 32.43
C LEU A 734 23.61 5.16 32.09
N THR A 735 22.49 4.85 32.71
CA THR A 735 21.22 5.58 32.52
C THR A 735 21.27 6.99 33.13
N GLU A 736 22.03 7.19 34.21
CA GLU A 736 22.28 8.52 34.79
C GLU A 736 23.05 9.42 33.83
N MET A 737 24.08 8.91 33.13
CA MET A 737 24.81 9.63 32.10
C MET A 737 23.88 10.05 30.96
N GLN A 738 23.01 9.15 30.48
CA GLN A 738 22.03 9.47 29.42
C GLN A 738 21.08 10.57 29.86
N VAL A 739 20.47 10.44 31.04
CA VAL A 739 19.52 11.45 31.56
C VAL A 739 20.24 12.78 31.79
N ARG A 740 21.47 12.77 32.27
CA ARG A 740 22.29 13.98 32.37
C ARG A 740 22.50 14.63 31.01
N ALA A 741 22.82 13.87 29.97
CA ALA A 741 22.97 14.38 28.62
C ALA A 741 21.68 15.00 28.07
N VAL A 742 20.54 14.34 28.30
CA VAL A 742 19.21 14.84 27.90
C VAL A 742 18.89 16.19 28.56
N PHE A 743 19.04 16.28 29.90
CA PHE A 743 18.72 17.50 30.63
C PHE A 743 19.72 18.63 30.40
N GLU A 744 21.02 18.31 30.19
CA GLU A 744 22.02 19.31 29.79
C GLU A 744 21.70 19.90 28.42
N ALA A 745 21.36 19.05 27.44
CA ALA A 745 20.93 19.47 26.12
C ALA A 745 19.67 20.34 26.15
N ALA A 746 18.64 19.88 26.86
CA ALA A 746 17.40 20.63 27.01
C ALA A 746 17.62 21.99 27.67
N CYS A 747 18.41 22.07 28.76
CA CYS A 747 18.76 23.33 29.39
C CYS A 747 19.56 24.28 28.49
N ASN A 748 20.49 23.74 27.70
CA ASN A 748 21.28 24.51 26.75
C ASN A 748 20.37 25.12 25.66
N MET A 749 19.49 24.31 25.06
CA MET A 749 18.54 24.75 24.03
C MET A 749 17.53 25.76 24.58
N ALA A 750 17.01 25.55 25.79
CA ALA A 750 16.14 26.54 26.44
C ALA A 750 16.82 27.90 26.63
N LYS A 751 18.12 27.92 26.94
CA LYS A 751 18.90 29.17 27.03
C LYS A 751 19.09 29.84 25.66
N GLU A 752 19.06 29.06 24.57
CA GLU A 752 19.08 29.59 23.21
C GLU A 752 17.71 30.06 22.73
N GLY A 753 16.65 29.86 23.54
CA GLY A 753 15.30 30.29 23.22
C GLY A 753 14.43 29.26 22.55
N VAL A 754 14.86 28.00 22.48
CA VAL A 754 14.07 26.87 21.97
C VAL A 754 13.07 26.43 23.05
N ASP A 755 11.81 26.22 22.68
CA ASP A 755 10.76 25.70 23.55
C ASP A 755 10.86 24.16 23.62
N VAL A 756 11.47 23.63 24.68
CA VAL A 756 11.83 22.22 24.81
C VAL A 756 10.95 21.47 25.81
N HIS A 757 10.49 20.28 25.43
CA HIS A 757 9.68 19.40 26.25
C HIS A 757 10.29 17.99 26.30
N PRO A 758 11.31 17.76 27.14
CA PRO A 758 11.98 16.46 27.24
C PRO A 758 11.12 15.46 27.99
N GLU A 759 10.94 14.28 27.43
CA GLU A 759 10.23 13.16 28.03
C GLU A 759 11.14 11.92 28.04
N VAL A 760 11.44 11.39 29.23
CA VAL A 760 12.33 10.21 29.39
C VAL A 760 11.50 8.95 29.49
N MET A 761 11.79 7.97 28.64
CA MET A 761 11.11 6.69 28.58
C MET A 761 12.01 5.54 29.05
N ILE A 762 11.60 4.85 30.12
CA ILE A 762 12.30 3.68 30.65
C ILE A 762 11.80 2.43 29.90
N PRO A 763 12.68 1.69 29.16
CA PRO A 763 12.29 0.53 28.38
C PRO A 763 12.17 -0.73 29.23
N LEU A 764 11.49 -1.75 28.70
CA LEU A 764 11.47 -3.15 29.16
C LEU A 764 11.06 -3.36 30.63
N THR A 765 10.28 -2.46 31.21
CA THR A 765 9.82 -2.59 32.58
C THR A 765 8.78 -3.71 32.71
N SER A 766 8.99 -4.61 33.67
CA SER A 766 8.08 -5.72 33.95
C SER A 766 7.38 -5.60 35.30
N HIS A 767 8.05 -4.98 36.28
CA HIS A 767 7.55 -4.82 37.64
C HIS A 767 7.64 -3.35 38.10
N VAL A 768 6.67 -2.91 38.84
CA VAL A 768 6.60 -1.52 39.33
C VAL A 768 7.84 -1.09 40.13
N ASN A 769 8.50 -2.04 40.82
CA ASN A 769 9.70 -1.73 41.61
C ASN A 769 10.91 -1.40 40.70
N GLU A 770 11.01 -2.02 39.50
CA GLU A 770 12.04 -1.65 38.52
C GLU A 770 11.85 -0.20 38.06
N LEU A 771 10.63 0.13 37.70
CA LEU A 771 10.27 1.49 37.28
C LEU A 771 10.48 2.52 38.40
N TYR A 772 10.10 2.19 39.63
CA TYR A 772 10.27 3.08 40.79
C TYR A 772 11.76 3.35 41.06
N ALA A 773 12.59 2.30 41.08
CA ALA A 773 14.02 2.43 41.33
C ALA A 773 14.72 3.31 40.28
N GLU A 774 14.48 3.03 38.98
CA GLU A 774 15.02 3.87 37.88
C GLU A 774 14.49 5.30 37.95
N ARG A 775 13.17 5.50 38.04
CA ARG A 775 12.59 6.86 38.07
C ARG A 775 13.16 7.73 39.17
N VAL A 776 13.20 7.24 40.41
CA VAL A 776 13.66 8.05 41.56
C VAL A 776 15.12 8.46 41.37
N LYS A 777 15.96 7.55 40.90
CA LYS A 777 17.38 7.79 40.63
C LYS A 777 17.54 8.83 39.50
N LEU A 778 16.88 8.62 38.39
CA LEU A 778 17.02 9.43 37.17
C LEU A 778 16.40 10.82 37.32
N GLU A 779 15.25 10.93 37.98
CA GLU A 779 14.62 12.23 38.25
C GLU A 779 15.48 13.11 39.14
N LYS A 780 16.22 12.52 40.10
CA LYS A 780 17.19 13.23 40.94
C LYS A 780 18.34 13.82 40.09
N VAL A 781 18.83 13.07 39.09
CA VAL A 781 19.86 13.56 38.17
C VAL A 781 19.32 14.74 37.34
N GLY A 782 18.12 14.62 36.78
CA GLY A 782 17.51 15.70 35.99
C GLY A 782 17.32 17.00 36.79
N LYS A 783 16.84 16.88 38.04
CA LYS A 783 16.69 18.01 38.94
C LYS A 783 18.02 18.68 39.29
N ALA A 784 19.05 17.89 39.56
CA ALA A 784 20.40 18.41 39.83
C ALA A 784 20.95 19.19 38.62
N VAL A 785 20.79 18.65 37.38
CA VAL A 785 21.24 19.37 36.19
C VAL A 785 20.50 20.67 35.98
N MET A 786 19.16 20.71 36.18
CA MET A 786 18.37 21.95 36.07
C MET A 786 18.84 23.00 37.09
N GLU A 787 19.14 22.57 38.34
CA GLU A 787 19.69 23.43 39.37
C GLU A 787 21.09 23.95 38.99
N GLU A 788 22.01 23.06 38.57
CA GLU A 788 23.37 23.42 38.09
C GLU A 788 23.31 24.43 36.93
N LYS A 789 22.38 24.26 36.00
CA LYS A 789 22.23 25.13 34.84
C LYS A 789 21.36 26.37 35.10
N GLY A 790 20.63 26.44 36.23
CA GLY A 790 19.74 27.52 36.58
C GLY A 790 18.55 27.66 35.62
N VAL A 791 18.02 26.54 35.13
CA VAL A 791 16.89 26.46 34.17
C VAL A 791 15.82 25.57 34.77
N SER A 792 14.55 25.97 34.64
CA SER A 792 13.41 25.10 34.99
C SER A 792 12.73 24.66 33.72
N LEU A 793 12.59 23.35 33.52
CA LEU A 793 11.95 22.73 32.37
C LEU A 793 10.67 22.01 32.78
N ASP A 794 9.68 21.98 31.90
CA ASP A 794 8.57 21.03 31.97
C ASP A 794 9.03 19.70 31.35
N TYR A 795 8.98 18.61 32.12
CA TYR A 795 9.49 17.31 31.72
C TYR A 795 8.56 16.19 32.22
N LYS A 796 8.64 15.03 31.53
CA LYS A 796 7.93 13.82 31.96
C LYS A 796 8.87 12.62 32.06
N PHE A 797 8.51 11.68 32.96
CA PHE A 797 9.09 10.34 33.03
C PHE A 797 7.99 9.30 32.83
N GLY A 798 8.20 8.44 31.88
CA GLY A 798 7.27 7.36 31.54
C GLY A 798 7.98 6.04 31.27
N THR A 799 7.22 5.07 30.85
CA THR A 799 7.76 3.75 30.51
C THR A 799 7.17 3.20 29.24
N MET A 800 7.94 2.34 28.57
CA MET A 800 7.46 1.51 27.47
C MET A 800 6.65 0.34 28.02
N ILE A 801 5.46 0.14 27.50
CA ILE A 801 4.62 -1.03 27.80
C ILE A 801 4.81 -2.01 26.65
N GLU A 802 5.67 -2.97 26.85
CA GLU A 802 6.09 -3.96 25.85
C GLU A 802 6.17 -5.38 26.38
N ILE A 803 5.99 -5.54 27.69
CA ILE A 803 5.92 -6.84 28.35
C ILE A 803 4.47 -7.11 28.76
N PRO A 804 3.88 -8.28 28.44
CA PRO A 804 2.51 -8.61 28.81
C PRO A 804 2.18 -8.41 30.30
N ARG A 805 3.14 -8.72 31.20
CA ARG A 805 2.94 -8.48 32.63
C ARG A 805 2.76 -7.01 32.95
N ALA A 806 3.54 -6.11 32.35
CA ALA A 806 3.39 -4.65 32.56
C ALA A 806 2.02 -4.16 32.12
N ALA A 807 1.52 -4.62 30.97
CA ALA A 807 0.17 -4.32 30.48
C ALA A 807 -0.91 -4.79 31.48
N LEU A 808 -0.76 -5.99 32.04
CA LEU A 808 -1.70 -6.55 33.00
C LEU A 808 -1.66 -5.87 34.38
N THR A 809 -0.56 -5.22 34.75
CA THR A 809 -0.39 -4.50 36.04
C THR A 809 -0.23 -2.98 35.85
N ALA A 810 -0.85 -2.45 34.80
CA ALA A 810 -0.72 -1.05 34.41
C ALA A 810 -1.23 -0.06 35.49
N ASP A 811 -2.14 -0.48 36.33
CA ASP A 811 -2.61 0.29 37.51
C ASP A 811 -1.51 0.56 38.54
N GLU A 812 -0.58 -0.40 38.71
CA GLU A 812 0.61 -0.21 39.56
C GLU A 812 1.64 0.70 38.88
N MET A 813 1.91 0.45 37.58
CA MET A 813 2.89 1.19 36.80
C MET A 813 2.51 2.68 36.67
N ALA A 814 1.21 2.98 36.50
CA ALA A 814 0.71 4.35 36.35
C ALA A 814 0.96 5.26 37.54
N ARG A 815 1.23 4.70 38.72
CA ARG A 815 1.57 5.50 39.93
C ARG A 815 2.91 6.21 39.80
N TYR A 816 3.81 5.64 38.99
CA TYR A 816 5.18 6.11 38.82
C TYR A 816 5.49 6.50 37.37
N SER A 817 4.46 6.73 36.55
CA SER A 817 4.62 7.16 35.17
C SER A 817 3.76 8.36 34.86
N ASP A 818 4.28 9.29 34.06
CA ASP A 818 3.53 10.41 33.52
C ASP A 818 2.92 10.07 32.17
N PHE A 819 3.53 9.15 31.43
CA PHE A 819 3.00 8.62 30.18
C PHE A 819 3.34 7.13 30.01
N PHE A 820 2.61 6.44 29.11
CA PHE A 820 2.92 5.13 28.59
C PHE A 820 3.10 5.20 27.08
N SER A 821 4.03 4.42 26.55
CA SER A 821 4.15 4.18 25.12
C SER A 821 4.18 2.67 24.85
N PHE A 822 3.29 2.17 23.99
CA PHE A 822 3.28 0.75 23.64
C PHE A 822 4.42 0.43 22.66
N GLY A 823 5.37 -0.41 23.08
CA GLY A 823 6.38 -1.04 22.25
C GLY A 823 5.81 -2.33 21.65
N THR A 824 5.00 -2.18 20.60
CA THR A 824 4.21 -3.30 20.07
C THR A 824 5.04 -4.36 19.34
N ASN A 825 6.28 -4.08 18.98
CA ASN A 825 7.19 -5.10 18.44
C ASN A 825 7.43 -6.18 19.48
N ASP A 826 7.96 -5.82 20.66
CA ASP A 826 8.22 -6.74 21.77
C ASP A 826 6.94 -7.30 22.39
N LEU A 827 5.89 -6.47 22.53
CA LEU A 827 4.61 -6.93 23.05
C LEU A 827 4.00 -8.03 22.16
N THR A 828 4.13 -7.91 20.83
CA THR A 828 3.68 -8.93 19.88
C THR A 828 4.53 -10.20 19.99
N GLN A 829 5.86 -10.08 19.99
CA GLN A 829 6.77 -11.21 20.15
C GLN A 829 6.43 -12.03 21.40
N MET A 830 6.28 -11.37 22.54
CA MET A 830 6.01 -12.04 23.81
C MET A 830 4.59 -12.61 23.90
N THR A 831 3.63 -11.99 23.25
CA THR A 831 2.23 -12.46 23.24
C THR A 831 2.07 -13.70 22.37
N TYR A 832 2.68 -13.72 21.19
CA TYR A 832 2.68 -14.89 20.30
C TYR A 832 3.70 -15.96 20.71
N GLY A 833 4.70 -15.60 21.54
CA GLY A 833 5.79 -16.50 21.90
C GLY A 833 6.71 -16.83 20.71
N ILE A 834 6.92 -15.89 19.81
CA ILE A 834 7.79 -16.04 18.62
C ILE A 834 8.75 -14.87 18.50
N SER A 835 10.00 -15.16 18.13
CA SER A 835 10.97 -14.15 17.75
C SER A 835 10.68 -13.67 16.34
N ARG A 836 10.66 -12.36 16.11
CA ARG A 836 10.43 -11.76 14.81
C ARG A 836 11.48 -12.21 13.80
N ASP A 837 12.76 -12.05 14.16
CA ASP A 837 13.89 -12.32 13.28
C ASP A 837 13.93 -13.79 12.86
N ASP A 838 13.64 -14.70 13.79
CA ASP A 838 13.57 -16.13 13.51
C ASP A 838 12.32 -16.52 12.70
N ALA A 839 11.19 -15.91 12.96
CA ALA A 839 9.92 -16.32 12.37
C ALA A 839 9.75 -15.81 10.94
N GLU A 840 10.07 -14.53 10.68
CA GLU A 840 9.89 -13.90 9.36
C GLU A 840 10.70 -14.62 8.28
N GLY A 841 11.93 -15.01 8.57
CA GLY A 841 12.80 -15.74 7.64
C GLY A 841 12.50 -17.24 7.48
N LYS A 842 11.73 -17.86 8.36
CA LYS A 842 11.60 -19.34 8.41
C LYS A 842 10.19 -19.85 8.13
N PHE A 843 9.16 -19.36 8.81
CA PHE A 843 7.82 -19.96 8.74
C PHE A 843 6.65 -18.99 8.70
N LEU A 844 6.81 -17.75 9.16
CA LEU A 844 5.70 -16.82 9.37
C LEU A 844 4.94 -16.52 8.08
N LEU A 845 5.67 -16.35 6.97
CA LEU A 845 5.09 -16.11 5.65
C LEU A 845 4.25 -17.30 5.18
N ASN A 846 4.78 -18.53 5.34
CA ASN A 846 4.06 -19.74 4.99
C ASN A 846 2.76 -19.89 5.80
N PHE A 847 2.76 -19.45 7.07
CA PHE A 847 1.57 -19.48 7.92
C PHE A 847 0.51 -18.49 7.42
N VAL A 848 0.91 -17.31 6.95
CA VAL A 848 -0.01 -16.32 6.35
C VAL A 848 -0.56 -16.84 5.01
N ASP A 849 0.29 -17.34 4.12
CA ASP A 849 -0.10 -17.87 2.81
C ASP A 849 -1.08 -19.05 2.92
N ARG A 850 -0.91 -19.88 3.95
CA ARG A 850 -1.82 -21.02 4.24
C ARG A 850 -3.08 -20.60 5.01
N GLY A 851 -3.23 -19.32 5.35
CA GLY A 851 -4.37 -18.85 6.13
C GLY A 851 -4.40 -19.33 7.59
N LEU A 852 -3.24 -19.80 8.14
CA LEU A 852 -3.09 -20.15 9.55
C LEU A 852 -3.02 -18.91 10.44
N LEU A 853 -2.47 -17.82 9.89
CA LEU A 853 -2.55 -16.49 10.47
C LEU A 853 -3.25 -15.57 9.46
N PRO A 854 -4.11 -14.66 9.93
CA PRO A 854 -4.84 -13.75 9.03
C PRO A 854 -3.97 -12.70 8.36
N ALA A 855 -2.85 -12.33 8.98
CA ALA A 855 -1.84 -11.40 8.48
C ALA A 855 -0.53 -11.58 9.28
N ASN A 856 0.55 -10.93 8.82
CA ASN A 856 1.79 -10.83 9.61
C ASN A 856 1.53 -9.95 10.85
N PRO A 857 1.63 -10.51 12.08
CA PRO A 857 1.31 -9.80 13.31
C PRO A 857 2.33 -8.70 13.66
N PHE A 858 3.48 -8.64 12.98
CA PHE A 858 4.47 -7.56 13.14
C PHE A 858 4.20 -6.36 12.21
N GLN A 859 3.39 -6.54 11.17
CA GLN A 859 2.99 -5.47 10.24
C GLN A 859 1.61 -4.91 10.58
N LYS A 860 0.68 -5.78 10.95
CA LYS A 860 -0.70 -5.42 11.30
C LYS A 860 -1.02 -5.89 12.70
N LEU A 861 -1.46 -4.98 13.55
CA LEU A 861 -1.76 -5.26 14.94
C LEU A 861 -2.83 -6.36 15.07
N ASP A 862 -2.55 -7.35 15.91
CA ASP A 862 -3.55 -8.33 16.34
C ASP A 862 -4.51 -7.71 17.35
N TRP A 863 -5.70 -7.34 16.89
CA TRP A 863 -6.72 -6.70 17.72
C TRP A 863 -7.26 -7.61 18.84
N ILE A 864 -7.16 -8.95 18.66
CA ILE A 864 -7.76 -9.93 19.58
C ILE A 864 -6.80 -10.26 20.72
N GLY A 865 -5.57 -10.65 20.44
CA GLY A 865 -4.59 -11.02 21.46
C GLY A 865 -3.82 -9.81 22.01
N VAL A 866 -2.96 -9.22 21.18
CA VAL A 866 -2.16 -8.04 21.58
C VAL A 866 -3.05 -6.84 21.92
N GLY A 867 -4.06 -6.60 21.10
CA GLY A 867 -5.02 -5.53 21.33
C GLY A 867 -5.82 -5.67 22.62
N GLN A 868 -6.11 -6.87 23.08
CA GLN A 868 -6.75 -7.08 24.39
C GLN A 868 -5.84 -6.69 25.55
N LEU A 869 -4.53 -6.95 25.45
CA LEU A 869 -3.55 -6.49 26.44
C LEU A 869 -3.48 -4.95 26.47
N MET A 870 -3.44 -4.31 25.29
CA MET A 870 -3.43 -2.86 25.17
C MET A 870 -4.69 -2.23 25.78
N ARG A 871 -5.87 -2.76 25.48
CA ARG A 871 -7.16 -2.30 26.06
C ARG A 871 -7.16 -2.41 27.57
N THR A 872 -6.76 -3.57 28.11
CA THR A 872 -6.65 -3.81 29.54
C THR A 872 -5.69 -2.82 30.19
N CYS A 873 -4.56 -2.54 29.56
CA CYS A 873 -3.58 -1.57 30.02
C CYS A 873 -4.18 -0.17 30.13
N VAL A 874 -4.81 0.32 29.05
CA VAL A 874 -5.43 1.66 29.00
C VAL A 874 -6.50 1.81 30.08
N GLU A 875 -7.40 0.83 30.22
CA GLU A 875 -8.47 0.85 31.24
C GLU A 875 -7.92 0.91 32.67
N LYS A 876 -6.92 0.09 32.98
CA LYS A 876 -6.30 0.06 34.31
C LYS A 876 -5.50 1.31 34.61
N ALA A 877 -4.69 1.77 33.67
CA ALA A 877 -3.86 2.96 33.83
C ALA A 877 -4.72 4.19 34.11
N ARG A 878 -5.76 4.43 33.29
CA ARG A 878 -6.67 5.57 33.44
C ARG A 878 -7.55 5.51 34.68
N ARG A 879 -7.84 4.33 35.20
CA ARG A 879 -8.52 4.18 36.50
C ARG A 879 -7.65 4.69 37.62
N THR A 880 -6.33 4.54 37.56
CA THR A 880 -5.37 5.02 38.57
C THR A 880 -4.99 6.48 38.35
N LYS A 881 -4.68 6.85 37.10
CA LYS A 881 -4.26 8.19 36.69
C LYS A 881 -5.07 8.62 35.45
N PRO A 882 -6.24 9.26 35.61
CA PRO A 882 -7.13 9.60 34.48
C PRO A 882 -6.48 10.45 33.39
N THR A 883 -5.47 11.23 33.74
CA THR A 883 -4.75 12.17 32.86
C THR A 883 -3.50 11.55 32.22
N ILE A 884 -3.23 10.26 32.46
CA ILE A 884 -2.02 9.62 31.90
C ILE A 884 -2.05 9.66 30.37
N GLU A 885 -0.98 10.15 29.80
CA GLU A 885 -0.79 10.13 28.36
C GLU A 885 -0.40 8.73 27.88
N ILE A 886 -1.06 8.23 26.83
CA ILE A 886 -0.79 6.89 26.34
C ILE A 886 -0.70 6.93 24.81
N GLY A 887 0.42 6.45 24.28
CA GLY A 887 0.66 6.35 22.84
C GLY A 887 1.21 5.00 22.42
N ILE A 888 1.57 4.91 21.14
CA ILE A 888 2.21 3.74 20.53
C ILE A 888 3.42 4.21 19.72
N CYS A 889 4.51 3.47 19.79
CA CYS A 889 5.74 3.78 19.04
C CYS A 889 6.32 2.59 18.26
N GLY A 890 5.71 1.41 18.34
CA GLY A 890 6.05 0.27 17.49
C GLY A 890 5.69 0.51 16.02
N GLU A 891 6.12 -0.38 15.13
CA GLU A 891 5.86 -0.25 13.68
C GLU A 891 4.38 -0.13 13.32
N HIS A 892 3.50 -0.70 14.15
CA HIS A 892 2.05 -0.59 14.01
C HIS A 892 1.51 0.85 14.08
N GLY A 893 2.28 1.79 14.65
CA GLY A 893 1.90 3.21 14.70
C GLY A 893 1.77 3.89 13.33
N GLY A 894 2.32 3.26 12.27
CA GLY A 894 2.18 3.70 10.88
C GLY A 894 1.17 2.90 10.04
N ASP A 895 0.58 1.83 10.58
CA ASP A 895 -0.41 1.02 9.88
C ASP A 895 -1.83 1.57 10.07
N PRO A 896 -2.59 1.83 9.00
CA PRO A 896 -3.93 2.43 9.08
C PRO A 896 -4.93 1.65 9.93
N SER A 897 -4.92 0.32 9.85
CA SER A 897 -5.80 -0.55 10.66
C SER A 897 -5.44 -0.47 12.15
N SER A 898 -4.15 -0.45 12.45
CA SER A 898 -3.64 -0.33 13.82
C SER A 898 -3.93 1.05 14.40
N ILE A 899 -3.84 2.11 13.60
CA ILE A 899 -4.22 3.49 13.99
C ILE A 899 -5.72 3.56 14.32
N GLU A 900 -6.57 2.91 13.51
CA GLU A 900 -8.00 2.80 13.78
C GLU A 900 -8.26 2.13 15.14
N PHE A 901 -7.55 1.05 15.44
CA PHE A 901 -7.63 0.40 16.75
C PHE A 901 -7.16 1.32 17.90
N CYS A 902 -6.05 2.02 17.72
CA CYS A 902 -5.54 3.00 18.71
C CYS A 902 -6.56 4.11 18.99
N HIS A 903 -7.28 4.57 17.97
CA HIS A 903 -8.38 5.51 18.13
C HIS A 903 -9.51 4.92 18.99
N ILE A 904 -9.96 3.69 18.68
CA ILE A 904 -11.05 3.00 19.38
C ILE A 904 -10.74 2.78 20.87
N ILE A 905 -9.51 2.42 21.21
CA ILE A 905 -9.12 2.22 22.62
C ILE A 905 -8.73 3.53 23.32
N GLY A 906 -8.81 4.65 22.62
CA GLY A 906 -8.66 5.99 23.18
C GLY A 906 -7.22 6.43 23.42
N LEU A 907 -6.22 5.99 22.66
CA LEU A 907 -4.86 6.52 22.79
C LEU A 907 -4.79 8.03 22.51
N ASN A 908 -3.75 8.69 23.00
CA ASN A 908 -3.51 10.11 22.80
C ASN A 908 -2.79 10.38 21.47
N TYR A 909 -1.79 9.56 21.14
CA TYR A 909 -1.00 9.71 19.92
C TYR A 909 -0.59 8.34 19.33
N VAL A 910 -0.23 8.39 18.06
CA VAL A 910 0.50 7.32 17.34
C VAL A 910 1.83 7.88 16.86
N SER A 911 2.89 7.06 16.89
CA SER A 911 4.21 7.44 16.44
C SER A 911 4.72 6.46 15.40
N CYS A 912 5.26 6.99 14.30
CA CYS A 912 5.70 6.19 13.16
C CYS A 912 6.94 6.81 12.49
N SER A 913 7.54 6.10 11.54
CA SER A 913 8.65 6.66 10.75
C SER A 913 8.23 7.92 9.99
N PRO A 914 9.16 8.84 9.66
CA PRO A 914 8.84 10.12 9.00
C PRO A 914 7.96 9.97 7.75
N TYR A 915 8.26 9.02 6.89
CA TYR A 915 7.49 8.77 5.66
C TYR A 915 6.06 8.28 5.88
N ARG A 916 5.73 7.76 7.07
CA ARG A 916 4.38 7.31 7.42
C ARG A 916 3.50 8.42 8.00
N ILE A 917 4.04 9.60 8.31
CA ILE A 917 3.31 10.72 8.91
C ILE A 917 2.08 11.14 8.07
N PRO A 918 2.17 11.40 6.75
CA PRO A 918 1.01 11.80 5.96
C PRO A 918 -0.09 10.73 5.95
N ILE A 919 0.31 9.45 5.87
CA ILE A 919 -0.60 8.30 5.93
C ILE A 919 -1.31 8.24 7.28
N ALA A 920 -0.56 8.39 8.38
CA ALA A 920 -1.09 8.34 9.74
C ALA A 920 -2.06 9.50 10.01
N ARG A 921 -1.81 10.71 9.49
CA ARG A 921 -2.71 11.86 9.58
C ARG A 921 -4.06 11.55 8.92
N LEU A 922 -4.05 10.99 7.71
CA LEU A 922 -5.27 10.58 7.02
C LEU A 922 -5.99 9.46 7.77
N ALA A 923 -5.28 8.40 8.16
CA ALA A 923 -5.86 7.25 8.87
C ALA A 923 -6.49 7.64 10.22
N ALA A 924 -5.84 8.54 10.98
CA ALA A 924 -6.37 9.06 12.23
C ALA A 924 -7.66 9.86 12.05
N ALA A 925 -7.75 10.67 10.97
CA ALA A 925 -8.97 11.39 10.61
C ALA A 925 -10.09 10.43 10.20
N GLN A 926 -9.78 9.44 9.37
CA GLN A 926 -10.74 8.42 8.95
C GLN A 926 -11.26 7.60 10.12
N ALA A 927 -10.39 7.22 11.07
CA ALA A 927 -10.80 6.53 12.29
C ALA A 927 -11.81 7.36 13.10
N LYS A 928 -11.55 8.66 13.27
CA LYS A 928 -12.47 9.59 13.93
C LYS A 928 -13.81 9.70 13.21
N LEU A 929 -13.80 9.80 11.87
CA LEU A 929 -15.03 9.89 11.07
C LEU A 929 -15.86 8.61 11.12
N LYS A 930 -15.21 7.45 11.26
CA LYS A 930 -15.90 6.15 11.35
C LYS A 930 -16.51 5.89 12.73
N HIS A 931 -15.81 6.26 13.80
CA HIS A 931 -16.11 5.83 15.17
C HIS A 931 -16.55 6.96 16.11
N GLY A 932 -16.42 8.22 15.70
CA GLY A 932 -16.75 9.35 16.56
C GLY A 932 -15.66 9.65 17.60
N ASP A 933 -16.08 10.22 18.75
CA ASP A 933 -15.19 10.53 19.88
C ASP A 933 -15.20 9.46 20.98
N ASP A 934 -16.11 8.47 20.88
CA ASP A 934 -16.35 7.46 21.91
C ASP A 934 -15.38 6.28 21.82
#